data_7e4f10b617859306913f760c190602ad
#
_entry.id   7e4f10b617859306913f760c190602ad
#
_cell.length_a   1.000
_cell.length_b   1.000
_cell.length_c   1.000
_cell.angle_alpha   90.00
_cell.angle_beta   90.00
_cell.angle_gamma   90.00
#
_symmetry.space_group_name_H-M   'P 1'
#
loop_
_entity.id
_entity.type
_entity.pdbx_description
1 polymer ?
#
loop_
_entity_poly.entity_id
_entity_poly.type
_entity_poly.pdbx_seq_one_letter_code
_entity_poly.pdbx_strand_id
1 'polypeptide(L)'
;MKIRRNLVLFLVLTFVLGACAKLPATGSAPSATPESGLPTPVLALTQAPDVEKEAQAYLDDWKSEDYEGMYAKLSMLTRDALSLEDFTKQHKTAAVAMTMQEMNYAILSSMVRPSTAQVNYEVSYTTTLLGTITRSAIMNLALEEGSWQVQWDVSMILPELAGGNKLELTYEIPARGNLYDIYGYPLVAQDDAVALGVIPGQIDPEKEANMLSLLANILDVSSDSLYKKYQYAQSDWYVAIGDVSAATAQKYGDRLSSYPGLILSSFRSRYYYDGGIAPHVIGYVLSISPEQLEQYQRLGYRGDEKIGASGLEAWGESFLAGTHGASLYVKDPQGQVVTKLASAKAKPAASIYTTIDSTLQYYLQRSLGNNLGAIVVMERNTGKVLAMVSNPGFNPNLFEPVNFNNMMLSDVLTDAKLPLYNRASQGVYPLGSVFKIITMAAALETGVFTPDYPYYCDDKWTELAGTVLYDWTYERGFGASGLLTLKEGLMRSCNPWFWHIGLTLWNDGYESAIADVASGFGLGKKTGIEIPDFEGRLEQPESVSANVQLSIGQGTLQVSPLQVAAFVAAVGNGGTLYKPTVVEKIVPVDGTEPVYEFTPVENGKLPVTPENLQAIQEAMVMVVRNTRGTAAYQFRGLSVNIAGKTGTAENPAGDSHAWFAGYTFNEDPNRPDIAVAIILENAGEGSDMAAPLFRRVV
;
A
#
# COMPACT_ATOMS: atom_id res chain seq x y z
N MET A 1 -17.99 12.22 20.68
CA MET A 1 -18.03 12.23 22.14
C MET A 1 -16.69 12.78 22.65
N LYS A 2 -16.73 13.70 23.59
CA LYS A 2 -15.72 14.69 23.94
C LYS A 2 -14.36 14.10 24.35
N ILE A 3 -13.28 14.59 23.73
CA ILE A 3 -11.89 14.36 24.17
C ILE A 3 -11.43 15.58 24.96
N ARG A 4 -10.97 15.37 26.17
CA ARG A 4 -10.44 16.36 27.11
C ARG A 4 -8.95 16.64 26.80
N ARG A 5 -8.65 17.93 26.65
CA ARG A 5 -7.32 18.53 26.63
C ARG A 5 -6.77 18.63 28.05
N ASN A 6 -5.56 18.18 28.31
CA ASN A 6 -4.81 18.52 29.50
C ASN A 6 -3.69 19.49 29.16
N LEU A 7 -3.77 20.67 29.77
CA LEU A 7 -2.83 21.77 29.73
C LEU A 7 -1.90 21.61 30.95
N VAL A 8 -0.59 21.57 30.75
CA VAL A 8 0.40 21.66 31.83
C VAL A 8 1.04 23.04 31.79
N LEU A 9 0.81 23.77 32.87
CA LEU A 9 1.30 25.14 33.14
C LEU A 9 2.63 25.01 33.89
N PHE A 10 3.70 25.61 33.36
CA PHE A 10 4.92 25.84 34.14
C PHE A 10 5.08 27.33 34.49
N LEU A 11 5.03 27.58 35.77
CA LEU A 11 5.23 28.90 36.42
C LEU A 11 6.70 28.98 36.86
N VAL A 12 7.41 30.04 36.45
CA VAL A 12 8.66 30.41 37.11
C VAL A 12 8.63 31.89 37.48
N LEU A 13 8.76 32.11 38.74
CA LEU A 13 8.74 33.34 39.52
C LEU A 13 10.19 33.75 39.84
N THR A 14 10.57 35.02 39.66
CA THR A 14 11.60 35.69 40.48
C THR A 14 11.48 37.19 40.29
N PHE A 15 11.04 37.96 41.26
CA PHE A 15 11.79 38.65 42.34
C PHE A 15 12.92 39.57 41.81
N VAL A 16 13.10 40.81 42.17
CA VAL A 16 12.63 41.76 43.19
C VAL A 16 13.61 42.92 43.19
N LEU A 17 13.06 44.11 43.47
CA LEU A 17 13.63 45.23 44.29
C LEU A 17 14.82 46.05 43.82
N GLY A 18 14.59 47.31 43.94
CA GLY A 18 15.50 48.24 44.51
C GLY A 18 15.15 49.73 44.32
N ALA A 19 14.58 50.32 45.34
CA ALA A 19 14.20 51.71 45.48
C ALA A 19 15.39 52.61 45.83
N CYS A 20 15.20 53.91 45.61
CA CYS A 20 15.39 55.03 46.52
C CYS A 20 15.65 56.34 45.74
N ALA A 21 14.72 57.22 45.69
CA ALA A 21 14.42 58.44 46.47
C ALA A 21 15.63 59.38 46.71
N LYS A 22 15.48 60.64 46.25
CA LYS A 22 15.53 61.84 47.03
C LYS A 22 15.27 63.14 46.21
N LEU A 23 14.30 63.92 46.66
CA LEU A 23 14.06 65.33 46.46
C LEU A 23 14.86 66.09 47.53
N PRO A 24 14.87 67.47 47.65
CA PRO A 24 14.59 68.58 46.71
C PRO A 24 15.60 69.68 46.77
N ALA A 25 15.50 70.71 45.93
CA ALA A 25 15.92 72.05 46.32
C ALA A 25 15.21 73.16 45.50
N THR A 26 14.72 74.10 46.22
CA THR A 26 13.95 75.30 45.90
C THR A 26 14.75 76.35 45.16
N GLY A 27 14.10 77.16 44.32
CA GLY A 27 14.70 78.42 43.79
C GLY A 27 13.74 79.22 42.91
N SER A 28 13.00 80.10 43.51
CA SER A 28 12.39 81.39 43.09
C SER A 28 12.17 81.68 41.58
N ALA A 29 10.96 82.12 41.32
CA ALA A 29 10.47 82.78 40.09
C ALA A 29 11.02 84.20 39.93
N PRO A 30 11.04 84.73 38.71
CA PRO A 30 10.29 85.95 38.46
C PRO A 30 9.42 85.98 37.19
N SER A 31 8.31 86.65 37.42
CA SER A 31 7.50 87.56 36.61
C SER A 31 7.32 87.31 35.10
N ALA A 32 6.01 87.11 34.72
CA ALA A 32 5.46 87.02 33.40
C ALA A 32 5.46 88.34 32.62
N THR A 33 5.63 88.15 31.29
CA THR A 33 5.07 89.08 30.28
C THR A 33 4.31 88.19 29.24
N PRO A 34 3.11 88.58 28.78
CA PRO A 34 2.38 87.77 27.86
C PRO A 34 2.75 88.09 26.43
N GLU A 35 3.37 87.09 25.75
CA GLU A 35 3.47 87.11 24.31
C GLU A 35 2.33 86.24 23.72
N SER A 36 1.55 86.87 22.89
CA SER A 36 0.52 86.25 22.04
C SER A 36 1.21 85.48 20.90
N GLY A 37 1.48 84.22 21.09
CA GLY A 37 1.91 83.31 20.06
C GLY A 37 0.79 82.38 19.69
N LEU A 38 0.37 82.34 18.42
CA LEU A 38 -0.46 81.31 17.84
C LEU A 38 0.15 79.93 18.11
N PRO A 39 -0.64 78.92 18.45
CA PRO A 39 -0.09 77.59 18.70
C PRO A 39 0.60 77.07 17.43
N THR A 40 1.87 76.75 17.55
CA THR A 40 2.61 75.98 16.50
C THR A 40 1.89 74.69 16.25
N PRO A 41 1.51 74.37 15.01
CA PRO A 41 0.90 73.09 14.73
C PRO A 41 1.89 72.00 15.13
N VAL A 42 1.54 71.17 16.09
CA VAL A 42 2.26 69.90 16.38
C VAL A 42 2.00 69.02 15.17
N LEU A 43 2.93 68.97 14.24
CA LEU A 43 2.98 67.93 13.25
C LEU A 43 3.25 66.63 14.01
N ALA A 44 2.20 65.87 14.26
CA ALA A 44 2.33 64.50 14.60
C ALA A 44 2.90 63.80 13.36
N LEU A 45 4.21 63.63 13.32
CA LEU A 45 4.85 62.73 12.41
C LEU A 45 4.37 61.31 12.77
N THR A 46 3.24 60.88 12.19
CA THR A 46 2.94 59.47 12.14
C THR A 46 4.07 58.82 11.34
N GLN A 47 4.96 58.17 12.05
CA GLN A 47 6.02 57.38 11.43
C GLN A 47 5.31 56.31 10.57
N ALA A 48 5.55 56.31 9.26
CA ALA A 48 5.01 55.30 8.37
C ALA A 48 5.42 53.91 8.90
N PRO A 49 4.53 52.92 8.84
CA PRO A 49 4.89 51.57 9.23
C PRO A 49 6.14 51.09 8.50
N ASP A 50 6.85 50.12 9.11
CA ASP A 50 8.03 49.50 8.53
C ASP A 50 7.66 48.74 7.24
N VAL A 51 8.11 49.22 6.10
CA VAL A 51 7.79 48.66 4.78
C VAL A 51 8.35 47.24 4.58
N GLU A 52 9.53 46.97 5.17
CA GLU A 52 10.14 45.64 5.07
C GLU A 52 9.33 44.62 5.83
N LYS A 53 8.75 44.98 6.96
CA LYS A 53 7.88 44.11 7.75
C LYS A 53 6.59 43.78 7.01
N GLU A 54 5.97 44.74 6.30
CA GLU A 54 4.77 44.49 5.51
C GLU A 54 5.07 43.64 4.26
N ALA A 55 6.18 43.92 3.59
CA ALA A 55 6.67 43.09 2.50
C ALA A 55 6.97 41.66 2.95
N GLN A 56 7.60 41.50 4.11
CA GLN A 56 7.84 40.19 4.71
C GLN A 56 6.57 39.45 4.99
N ALA A 57 5.58 40.11 5.61
CA ALA A 57 4.28 39.48 5.89
C ALA A 57 3.55 39.00 4.61
N TYR A 58 3.67 39.75 3.51
CA TYR A 58 3.13 39.33 2.21
C TYR A 58 3.89 38.10 1.65
N LEU A 59 5.21 38.08 1.74
CA LEU A 59 6.07 37.02 1.25
C LEU A 59 5.95 35.74 2.11
N ASP A 60 5.69 35.88 3.42
CA ASP A 60 5.42 34.76 4.33
C ASP A 60 4.06 34.09 4.01
N ASP A 61 3.00 34.89 3.71
CA ASP A 61 1.74 34.35 3.22
C ASP A 61 1.93 33.60 1.88
N TRP A 62 2.73 34.16 0.98
CA TRP A 62 3.05 33.49 -0.29
C TRP A 62 3.79 32.19 -0.08
N LYS A 63 4.79 32.16 0.80
CA LYS A 63 5.54 30.96 1.15
C LYS A 63 4.62 29.84 1.72
N SER A 64 3.59 30.23 2.45
CA SER A 64 2.59 29.30 3.00
C SER A 64 1.40 29.02 2.05
N GLU A 65 1.41 29.58 0.85
CA GLU A 65 0.31 29.52 -0.14
C GLU A 65 -1.03 30.08 0.40
N ASP A 66 -0.97 31.01 1.38
CA ASP A 66 -2.14 31.74 1.86
C ASP A 66 -2.49 32.91 0.90
N TYR A 67 -3.12 32.58 -0.20
CA TYR A 67 -3.50 33.55 -1.23
C TYR A 67 -4.56 34.54 -0.76
N GLU A 68 -5.39 34.18 0.21
CA GLU A 68 -6.37 35.10 0.82
C GLU A 68 -5.65 36.15 1.67
N GLY A 69 -4.69 35.73 2.49
CA GLY A 69 -3.83 36.63 3.28
C GLY A 69 -3.02 37.56 2.41
N MET A 70 -2.44 37.06 1.31
CA MET A 70 -1.75 37.89 0.31
C MET A 70 -2.70 38.92 -0.32
N TYR A 71 -3.89 38.48 -0.78
CA TYR A 71 -4.86 39.34 -1.44
C TYR A 71 -5.37 40.46 -0.52
N ALA A 72 -5.54 40.18 0.76
CA ALA A 72 -5.93 41.18 1.76
C ALA A 72 -4.90 42.34 1.91
N LYS A 73 -3.62 42.07 1.58
CA LYS A 73 -2.53 43.05 1.62
C LYS A 73 -2.32 43.81 0.31
N LEU A 74 -3.15 43.56 -0.72
CA LEU A 74 -3.08 44.28 -1.99
C LEU A 74 -3.70 45.67 -1.90
N SER A 75 -3.15 46.64 -2.68
CA SER A 75 -3.69 47.98 -2.82
C SER A 75 -5.13 47.95 -3.38
N MET A 76 -5.91 48.97 -3.05
CA MET A 76 -7.28 49.08 -3.53
C MET A 76 -7.33 49.04 -5.06
N LEU A 77 -6.42 49.74 -5.73
CA LEU A 77 -6.33 49.73 -7.20
C LEU A 77 -6.12 48.32 -7.76
N THR A 78 -5.28 47.52 -7.12
CA THR A 78 -5.03 46.14 -7.56
C THR A 78 -6.27 45.26 -7.34
N ARG A 79 -6.94 45.38 -6.19
CA ARG A 79 -8.15 44.60 -5.87
C ARG A 79 -9.35 44.97 -6.77
N ASP A 80 -9.45 46.24 -7.18
CA ASP A 80 -10.47 46.68 -8.13
C ASP A 80 -10.23 46.13 -9.54
N ALA A 81 -8.98 45.90 -9.92
CA ALA A 81 -8.58 45.40 -11.24
C ALA A 81 -8.51 43.88 -11.35
N LEU A 82 -8.34 43.16 -10.23
CA LEU A 82 -8.07 41.72 -10.20
C LEU A 82 -8.87 41.05 -9.08
N SER A 83 -9.67 40.05 -9.41
CA SER A 83 -10.41 39.26 -8.40
C SER A 83 -9.47 38.33 -7.60
N LEU A 84 -9.89 37.94 -6.38
CA LEU A 84 -9.18 36.92 -5.57
C LEU A 84 -9.02 35.60 -6.34
N GLU A 85 -10.04 35.21 -7.09
CA GLU A 85 -10.04 34.00 -7.91
C GLU A 85 -8.96 34.06 -8.98
N ASP A 86 -8.89 35.16 -9.75
CA ASP A 86 -7.90 35.32 -10.81
C ASP A 86 -6.49 35.51 -10.26
N PHE A 87 -6.34 36.22 -9.13
CA PHE A 87 -5.07 36.34 -8.41
C PHE A 87 -4.53 34.96 -7.98
N THR A 88 -5.35 34.17 -7.31
CA THR A 88 -5.02 32.81 -6.85
C THR A 88 -4.68 31.92 -8.05
N LYS A 89 -5.49 31.99 -9.13
CA LYS A 89 -5.29 31.22 -10.36
C LYS A 89 -3.94 31.54 -11.01
N GLN A 90 -3.51 32.80 -11.06
CA GLN A 90 -2.22 33.17 -11.65
C GLN A 90 -1.05 32.54 -10.86
N HIS A 91 -1.08 32.64 -9.53
CA HIS A 91 -0.06 32.03 -8.67
C HIS A 91 -0.02 30.50 -8.83
N LYS A 92 -1.17 29.83 -8.76
CA LYS A 92 -1.26 28.38 -8.90
C LYS A 92 -0.83 27.91 -10.30
N THR A 93 -1.24 28.61 -11.36
CA THR A 93 -0.83 28.27 -12.74
C THR A 93 0.69 28.37 -12.90
N ALA A 94 1.31 29.40 -12.36
CA ALA A 94 2.76 29.52 -12.41
C ALA A 94 3.46 28.44 -11.57
N ALA A 95 2.96 28.15 -10.37
CA ALA A 95 3.49 27.09 -9.51
C ALA A 95 3.43 25.71 -10.20
N VAL A 96 2.29 25.36 -10.81
CA VAL A 96 2.12 24.12 -11.58
C VAL A 96 3.07 24.09 -12.78
N ALA A 97 3.14 25.15 -13.57
CA ALA A 97 4.02 25.21 -14.74
C ALA A 97 5.50 25.09 -14.38
N MET A 98 5.90 25.55 -13.20
CA MET A 98 7.27 25.38 -12.68
C MET A 98 7.47 24.02 -11.98
N THR A 99 6.43 23.22 -11.76
CA THR A 99 6.45 22.05 -10.86
C THR A 99 6.98 22.40 -9.48
N MET A 100 6.52 23.53 -8.93
CA MET A 100 7.02 24.12 -7.69
C MET A 100 6.60 23.27 -6.48
N GLN A 101 7.59 22.98 -5.61
CA GLN A 101 7.41 22.32 -4.32
C GLN A 101 7.46 23.30 -3.16
N GLU A 102 8.39 24.25 -3.26
CA GLU A 102 8.65 25.22 -2.19
C GLU A 102 9.08 26.56 -2.79
N MET A 103 8.64 27.65 -2.16
CA MET A 103 9.13 28.99 -2.42
C MET A 103 9.87 29.53 -1.20
N ASN A 104 11.03 30.10 -1.43
CA ASN A 104 11.81 30.83 -0.43
C ASN A 104 12.16 32.22 -0.95
N TYR A 105 12.39 33.17 -0.05
CA TYR A 105 12.71 34.53 -0.42
C TYR A 105 13.78 35.15 0.47
N ALA A 106 14.40 36.23 -0.02
CA ALA A 106 15.27 37.11 0.75
C ALA A 106 15.01 38.57 0.36
N ILE A 107 14.73 39.46 1.31
CA ILE A 107 14.65 40.90 1.07
C ILE A 107 16.07 41.42 0.93
N LEU A 108 16.33 42.13 -0.18
CA LEU A 108 17.67 42.66 -0.53
C LEU A 108 17.83 44.11 -0.14
N SER A 109 16.83 44.95 -0.38
CA SER A 109 16.85 46.38 -0.06
C SER A 109 15.45 46.99 -0.15
N SER A 110 15.25 48.11 0.53
CA SER A 110 14.02 48.89 0.42
C SER A 110 14.32 50.36 0.12
N MET A 111 13.42 51.01 -0.59
CA MET A 111 13.43 52.45 -0.84
C MET A 111 12.04 53.01 -0.52
N VAL A 112 11.99 53.93 0.44
CA VAL A 112 10.74 54.51 0.95
C VAL A 112 10.64 55.99 0.54
N ARG A 113 9.45 56.36 -0.01
CA ARG A 113 9.04 57.74 -0.28
C ARG A 113 7.80 58.07 0.55
N PRO A 114 7.32 59.30 0.64
CA PRO A 114 6.21 59.65 1.52
C PRO A 114 4.90 58.86 1.33
N SER A 115 4.60 58.44 0.09
CA SER A 115 3.36 57.71 -0.25
C SER A 115 3.59 56.42 -1.05
N THR A 116 4.82 56.09 -1.43
CA THR A 116 5.19 54.90 -2.19
C THR A 116 6.46 54.30 -1.66
N ALA A 117 6.62 52.99 -1.83
CA ALA A 117 7.86 52.30 -1.52
C ALA A 117 8.15 51.19 -2.56
N GLN A 118 9.42 50.82 -2.62
CA GLN A 118 9.89 49.70 -3.42
C GLN A 118 10.72 48.78 -2.54
N VAL A 119 10.43 47.47 -2.58
CA VAL A 119 11.21 46.46 -1.92
C VAL A 119 11.79 45.55 -2.97
N ASN A 120 13.10 45.46 -3.07
CA ASN A 120 13.79 44.50 -3.89
C ASN A 120 13.96 43.21 -3.10
N TYR A 121 13.55 42.11 -3.69
CA TYR A 121 13.70 40.82 -3.08
C TYR A 121 14.15 39.77 -4.12
N GLU A 122 14.77 38.72 -3.62
CA GLU A 122 15.08 37.53 -4.38
C GLU A 122 14.08 36.44 -4.00
N VAL A 123 13.52 35.78 -5.00
CA VAL A 123 12.65 34.60 -4.82
C VAL A 123 13.30 33.38 -5.44
N SER A 124 13.29 32.27 -4.72
CA SER A 124 13.82 30.97 -5.16
C SER A 124 12.72 29.93 -5.10
N TYR A 125 12.46 29.32 -6.25
CA TYR A 125 11.49 28.22 -6.39
C TYR A 125 12.24 26.90 -6.47
N THR A 126 12.06 26.02 -5.49
CA THR A 126 12.51 24.64 -5.57
C THR A 126 11.46 23.84 -6.34
N THR A 127 11.86 23.20 -7.42
CA THR A 127 10.97 22.53 -8.35
C THR A 127 11.27 21.03 -8.43
N THR A 128 10.29 20.22 -8.77
CA THR A 128 10.48 18.76 -8.93
C THR A 128 11.35 18.44 -10.15
N LEU A 129 11.12 19.09 -11.29
CA LEU A 129 11.77 18.73 -12.55
C LEU A 129 12.96 19.61 -12.93
N LEU A 130 12.94 20.89 -12.57
CA LEU A 130 13.83 21.91 -13.16
C LEU A 130 14.94 22.39 -12.22
N GLY A 131 15.04 21.80 -11.02
CA GLY A 131 15.94 22.27 -9.96
C GLY A 131 15.45 23.57 -9.33
N THR A 132 16.37 24.45 -8.90
CA THR A 132 16.01 25.73 -8.28
C THR A 132 16.02 26.85 -9.30
N ILE A 133 14.93 27.60 -9.39
CA ILE A 133 14.79 28.78 -10.23
C ILE A 133 14.84 30.01 -9.31
N THR A 134 15.87 30.84 -9.46
CA THR A 134 16.05 32.05 -8.61
C THR A 134 15.92 33.30 -9.46
N ARG A 135 15.14 34.29 -9.00
CA ARG A 135 14.94 35.59 -9.65
C ARG A 135 14.90 36.73 -8.65
N SER A 136 15.46 37.87 -9.02
CA SER A 136 15.24 39.11 -8.31
C SER A 136 14.02 39.82 -8.85
N ALA A 137 13.16 40.30 -7.96
CA ALA A 137 11.92 40.99 -8.31
C ALA A 137 11.76 42.27 -7.45
N ILE A 138 10.86 43.14 -7.88
CA ILE A 138 10.55 44.38 -7.22
C ILE A 138 9.10 44.37 -6.78
N MET A 139 8.84 44.56 -5.49
CA MET A 139 7.54 44.79 -4.91
C MET A 139 7.31 46.29 -4.78
N ASN A 140 6.33 46.85 -5.49
CA ASN A 140 5.89 48.22 -5.32
C ASN A 140 4.78 48.27 -4.27
N LEU A 141 4.86 49.26 -3.35
CA LEU A 141 3.88 49.45 -2.32
C LEU A 141 3.36 50.90 -2.33
N ALA A 142 2.08 51.07 -2.03
CA ALA A 142 1.45 52.37 -1.78
C ALA A 142 1.03 52.49 -0.31
N LEU A 143 1.16 53.68 0.27
CA LEU A 143 0.68 53.96 1.60
C LEU A 143 -0.81 54.32 1.53
N GLU A 144 -1.71 53.41 1.91
CA GLU A 144 -3.14 53.57 1.91
C GLU A 144 -3.67 53.47 3.36
N GLU A 145 -4.39 54.45 3.83
CA GLU A 145 -5.03 54.50 5.18
C GLU A 145 -4.03 54.24 6.33
N GLY A 146 -2.74 54.59 6.12
CA GLY A 146 -1.70 54.42 7.12
C GLY A 146 -1.00 53.06 7.12
N SER A 147 -1.29 52.20 6.17
CA SER A 147 -0.66 50.87 5.95
C SER A 147 -0.05 50.76 4.55
N TRP A 148 1.09 50.07 4.45
CA TRP A 148 1.65 49.76 3.13
C TRP A 148 0.89 48.64 2.47
N GLN A 149 0.38 48.88 1.24
CA GLN A 149 -0.38 47.91 0.43
C GLN A 149 0.39 47.59 -0.84
N VAL A 150 0.42 46.33 -1.21
CA VAL A 150 1.18 45.82 -2.36
C VAL A 150 0.46 46.18 -3.67
N GLN A 151 1.17 46.88 -4.56
CA GLN A 151 0.72 47.10 -5.96
C GLN A 151 1.20 45.91 -6.78
N TRP A 152 0.37 44.84 -6.76
CA TRP A 152 0.74 43.59 -7.37
C TRP A 152 0.69 43.64 -8.91
N ASP A 153 1.67 42.96 -9.51
CA ASP A 153 1.77 42.68 -10.94
C ASP A 153 2.34 41.28 -11.11
N VAL A 154 1.97 40.59 -12.22
CA VAL A 154 2.38 39.21 -12.47
C VAL A 154 3.91 39.02 -12.54
N SER A 155 4.66 40.10 -12.86
CA SER A 155 6.13 40.08 -12.83
C SER A 155 6.71 39.89 -11.42
N MET A 156 5.89 40.04 -10.37
CA MET A 156 6.30 39.67 -9.01
C MET A 156 6.48 38.16 -8.83
N ILE A 157 5.76 37.35 -9.60
CA ILE A 157 5.99 35.90 -9.64
C ILE A 157 7.31 35.61 -10.36
N LEU A 158 7.44 36.08 -11.59
CA LEU A 158 8.65 36.01 -12.42
C LEU A 158 8.72 37.26 -13.30
N PRO A 159 9.82 38.02 -13.32
CA PRO A 159 9.96 39.21 -14.16
C PRO A 159 9.63 38.98 -15.63
N GLU A 160 9.89 37.79 -16.11
CA GLU A 160 9.64 37.39 -17.49
C GLU A 160 8.16 37.29 -17.86
N LEU A 161 7.24 37.29 -16.89
CA LEU A 161 5.79 37.27 -17.12
C LEU A 161 5.21 38.66 -17.41
N ALA A 162 6.00 39.72 -17.31
CA ALA A 162 5.56 41.06 -17.68
C ALA A 162 5.06 41.09 -19.15
N GLY A 163 4.09 41.97 -19.42
CA GLY A 163 3.54 42.13 -20.75
C GLY A 163 2.55 41.06 -21.22
N GLY A 164 2.04 40.26 -20.33
CA GLY A 164 1.06 39.21 -20.64
C GLY A 164 1.67 37.88 -21.09
N ASN A 165 2.97 37.72 -20.89
CA ASN A 165 3.68 36.48 -21.18
C ASN A 165 3.18 35.36 -20.27
N LYS A 166 3.36 34.11 -20.73
CA LYS A 166 2.92 32.89 -20.03
C LYS A 166 4.02 31.85 -19.94
N LEU A 167 3.99 31.04 -18.90
CA LEU A 167 4.85 29.86 -18.79
C LEU A 167 4.25 28.70 -19.59
N GLU A 168 5.11 27.97 -20.27
CA GLU A 168 4.78 26.70 -20.92
C GLU A 168 5.83 25.66 -20.59
N LEU A 169 5.42 24.55 -19.99
CA LEU A 169 6.25 23.39 -19.69
C LEU A 169 6.08 22.34 -20.78
N THR A 170 7.18 21.97 -21.42
CA THR A 170 7.23 20.88 -22.39
C THR A 170 7.90 19.68 -21.73
N TYR A 171 7.24 18.51 -21.78
CA TYR A 171 7.70 17.30 -21.13
C TYR A 171 8.47 16.37 -22.07
N GLU A 172 9.45 15.67 -21.53
CA GLU A 172 10.09 14.49 -22.10
C GLU A 172 9.78 13.30 -21.17
N ILE A 173 8.79 12.47 -21.55
CA ILE A 173 8.24 11.41 -20.70
C ILE A 173 8.90 10.09 -21.04
N PRO A 174 9.59 9.41 -20.10
CA PRO A 174 10.15 8.09 -20.32
C PRO A 174 9.03 7.06 -20.56
N ALA A 175 9.33 6.01 -21.30
CA ALA A 175 8.46 4.85 -21.34
C ALA A 175 8.45 4.16 -19.96
N ARG A 176 7.26 3.80 -19.46
CA ARG A 176 7.10 3.12 -18.17
C ARG A 176 7.83 1.78 -18.17
N GLY A 177 8.55 1.48 -17.09
CA GLY A 177 9.25 0.21 -16.88
C GLY A 177 8.29 -0.98 -16.79
N ASN A 178 8.79 -2.16 -17.09
CA ASN A 178 8.03 -3.41 -17.08
C ASN A 178 8.14 -4.13 -15.73
N LEU A 179 7.25 -5.13 -15.52
CA LEU A 179 7.34 -6.06 -14.42
C LEU A 179 7.61 -7.46 -14.99
N TYR A 180 8.59 -8.14 -14.43
CA TYR A 180 9.03 -9.47 -14.86
C TYR A 180 8.92 -10.46 -13.69
N ASP A 181 8.76 -11.73 -14.01
CA ASP A 181 8.88 -12.82 -13.04
C ASP A 181 10.35 -13.07 -12.65
N ILE A 182 10.59 -14.04 -11.77
CA ILE A 182 11.93 -14.39 -11.28
C ILE A 182 12.87 -14.86 -12.42
N TYR A 183 12.34 -15.39 -13.51
CA TYR A 183 13.10 -15.87 -14.68
C TYR A 183 13.24 -14.82 -15.79
N GLY A 184 12.60 -13.64 -15.64
CA GLY A 184 12.62 -12.58 -16.63
C GLY A 184 11.52 -12.68 -17.69
N TYR A 185 10.50 -13.52 -17.49
CA TYR A 185 9.31 -13.50 -18.32
C TYR A 185 8.43 -12.30 -17.95
N PRO A 186 7.85 -11.60 -18.95
CA PRO A 186 7.05 -10.42 -18.66
C PRO A 186 5.73 -10.81 -17.97
N LEU A 187 5.47 -10.18 -16.82
CA LEU A 187 4.16 -10.18 -16.16
C LEU A 187 3.32 -9.02 -16.65
N VAL A 188 3.97 -7.86 -16.85
CA VAL A 188 3.38 -6.63 -17.40
C VAL A 188 4.39 -5.92 -18.28
N ALA A 189 3.97 -5.56 -19.46
CA ALA A 189 4.78 -4.76 -20.37
C ALA A 189 3.93 -3.77 -21.18
N GLN A 190 4.58 -2.74 -21.74
CA GLN A 190 3.97 -1.92 -22.77
C GLN A 190 3.98 -2.73 -24.07
N ASP A 191 2.83 -3.22 -24.50
CA ASP A 191 2.72 -4.14 -25.65
C ASP A 191 1.49 -3.82 -26.51
N ASP A 192 1.49 -4.36 -27.70
CA ASP A 192 0.31 -4.38 -28.56
C ASP A 192 -0.60 -5.55 -28.15
N ALA A 193 -1.88 -5.26 -27.99
CA ALA A 193 -2.91 -6.20 -27.63
C ALA A 193 -4.08 -6.13 -28.62
N VAL A 194 -4.94 -7.14 -28.59
CA VAL A 194 -6.15 -7.22 -29.42
C VAL A 194 -7.35 -7.44 -28.54
N ALA A 195 -8.25 -6.47 -28.51
CA ALA A 195 -9.57 -6.60 -27.89
C ALA A 195 -10.45 -7.50 -28.75
N LEU A 196 -11.10 -8.44 -28.09
CA LEU A 196 -12.07 -9.36 -28.68
C LEU A 196 -13.47 -8.94 -28.22
N GLY A 197 -14.36 -8.70 -29.16
CA GLY A 197 -15.75 -8.38 -28.88
C GLY A 197 -16.68 -9.03 -29.88
N VAL A 198 -17.95 -9.12 -29.55
CA VAL A 198 -18.97 -9.64 -30.45
C VAL A 198 -20.08 -8.64 -30.69
N ILE A 199 -20.68 -8.71 -31.89
CA ILE A 199 -21.95 -8.05 -32.22
C ILE A 199 -22.98 -9.16 -32.42
N PRO A 200 -23.89 -9.38 -31.45
CA PRO A 200 -24.76 -10.58 -31.43
C PRO A 200 -25.55 -10.81 -32.72
N GLY A 201 -26.09 -9.75 -33.33
CA GLY A 201 -26.86 -9.86 -34.57
C GLY A 201 -26.05 -10.22 -35.83
N GLN A 202 -24.71 -10.23 -35.72
CA GLN A 202 -23.82 -10.61 -36.82
C GLN A 202 -23.23 -12.02 -36.65
N ILE A 203 -23.46 -12.66 -35.50
CA ILE A 203 -22.96 -14.01 -35.22
C ILE A 203 -23.71 -15.00 -36.10
N ASP A 204 -22.97 -15.88 -36.77
CA ASP A 204 -23.53 -17.01 -37.49
C ASP A 204 -23.95 -18.12 -36.48
N PRO A 205 -25.24 -18.42 -36.35
CA PRO A 205 -25.71 -19.40 -35.35
C PRO A 205 -25.11 -20.80 -35.54
N GLU A 206 -24.76 -21.19 -36.77
CA GLU A 206 -24.15 -22.51 -37.04
C GLU A 206 -22.68 -22.57 -36.58
N LYS A 207 -22.03 -21.41 -36.42
CA LYS A 207 -20.61 -21.28 -36.02
C LYS A 207 -20.44 -20.85 -34.58
N GLU A 208 -21.49 -20.35 -33.89
CA GLU A 208 -21.42 -19.79 -32.54
C GLU A 208 -20.78 -20.74 -31.53
N ALA A 209 -21.18 -22.00 -31.51
CA ALA A 209 -20.62 -22.98 -30.56
C ALA A 209 -19.12 -23.22 -30.79
N ASN A 210 -18.67 -23.23 -32.05
CA ASN A 210 -17.25 -23.38 -32.39
C ASN A 210 -16.46 -22.10 -32.05
N MET A 211 -17.03 -20.91 -32.26
CA MET A 211 -16.46 -19.63 -31.85
C MET A 211 -16.28 -19.59 -30.34
N LEU A 212 -17.32 -19.89 -29.58
CA LEU A 212 -17.25 -19.91 -28.11
C LEU A 212 -16.24 -20.92 -27.60
N SER A 213 -16.14 -22.12 -28.21
CA SER A 213 -15.14 -23.11 -27.85
C SER A 213 -13.71 -22.63 -28.11
N LEU A 214 -13.47 -21.92 -29.24
CA LEU A 214 -12.18 -21.32 -29.53
C LEU A 214 -11.83 -20.22 -28.55
N LEU A 215 -12.76 -19.30 -28.30
CA LEU A 215 -12.56 -18.18 -27.37
C LEU A 215 -12.37 -18.68 -25.94
N ALA A 216 -13.13 -19.70 -25.52
CA ALA A 216 -12.98 -20.35 -24.23
C ALA A 216 -11.56 -20.91 -24.02
N ASN A 217 -11.01 -21.56 -25.05
CA ASN A 217 -9.65 -22.10 -25.01
C ASN A 217 -8.57 -20.98 -25.01
N ILE A 218 -8.80 -19.90 -25.74
CA ILE A 218 -7.82 -18.79 -25.82
C ILE A 218 -7.83 -17.97 -24.53
N LEU A 219 -9.01 -17.66 -24.00
CA LEU A 219 -9.20 -16.82 -22.81
C LEU A 219 -9.18 -17.61 -21.51
N ASP A 220 -9.15 -18.95 -21.62
CA ASP A 220 -9.13 -19.87 -20.49
C ASP A 220 -10.32 -19.73 -19.53
N VAL A 221 -11.50 -19.61 -20.11
CA VAL A 221 -12.79 -19.50 -19.43
C VAL A 221 -13.80 -20.50 -20.03
N SER A 222 -14.93 -20.72 -19.36
CA SER A 222 -15.95 -21.60 -19.93
C SER A 222 -16.72 -20.94 -21.07
N SER A 223 -17.11 -21.72 -22.08
CA SER A 223 -18.00 -21.24 -23.17
C SER A 223 -19.30 -20.65 -22.65
N ASP A 224 -19.85 -21.22 -21.58
CA ASP A 224 -21.08 -20.75 -20.93
C ASP A 224 -20.87 -19.33 -20.31
N SER A 225 -19.73 -19.09 -19.69
CA SER A 225 -19.42 -17.76 -19.15
C SER A 225 -19.29 -16.70 -20.25
N LEU A 226 -18.74 -17.06 -21.40
CA LEU A 226 -18.66 -16.17 -22.57
C LEU A 226 -20.04 -15.88 -23.16
N TYR A 227 -20.86 -16.91 -23.32
CA TYR A 227 -22.22 -16.76 -23.83
C TYR A 227 -23.09 -15.87 -22.97
N LYS A 228 -22.98 -15.99 -21.63
CA LYS A 228 -23.71 -15.16 -20.66
C LYS A 228 -23.41 -13.67 -20.78
N LYS A 229 -22.24 -13.28 -21.30
CA LYS A 229 -21.87 -11.87 -21.47
C LYS A 229 -22.75 -11.15 -22.49
N TYR A 230 -23.22 -11.84 -23.54
CA TYR A 230 -23.94 -11.20 -24.63
C TYR A 230 -25.34 -11.74 -24.90
N GLN A 231 -25.78 -12.83 -24.26
CA GLN A 231 -27.07 -13.49 -24.52
C GLN A 231 -28.31 -12.56 -24.41
N TYR A 232 -28.20 -11.48 -23.62
CA TYR A 232 -29.28 -10.49 -23.45
C TYR A 232 -28.92 -9.12 -24.05
N ALA A 233 -27.80 -9.00 -24.76
CA ALA A 233 -27.41 -7.77 -25.41
C ALA A 233 -28.28 -7.50 -26.65
N GLN A 234 -28.45 -6.24 -27.03
CA GLN A 234 -29.13 -5.89 -28.29
C GLN A 234 -28.30 -6.39 -29.49
N SER A 235 -28.97 -6.67 -30.57
CA SER A 235 -28.35 -7.32 -31.74
C SER A 235 -27.24 -6.50 -32.40
N ASP A 236 -27.26 -5.17 -32.24
CA ASP A 236 -26.33 -4.21 -32.82
C ASP A 236 -25.25 -3.73 -31.82
N TRP A 237 -25.30 -4.19 -30.58
CA TRP A 237 -24.33 -3.77 -29.56
C TRP A 237 -23.00 -4.49 -29.72
N TYR A 238 -21.90 -3.73 -29.58
CA TYR A 238 -20.60 -4.33 -29.35
C TYR A 238 -20.50 -4.74 -27.88
N VAL A 239 -20.24 -6.03 -27.66
CA VAL A 239 -20.02 -6.60 -26.34
C VAL A 239 -18.60 -7.09 -26.22
N ALA A 240 -17.82 -6.50 -25.31
CA ALA A 240 -16.46 -6.92 -25.02
C ALA A 240 -16.46 -8.35 -24.43
N ILE A 241 -15.64 -9.21 -25.00
CA ILE A 241 -15.47 -10.61 -24.55
C ILE A 241 -14.20 -10.77 -23.72
N GLY A 242 -13.11 -10.11 -24.13
CA GLY A 242 -11.82 -10.16 -23.49
C GLY A 242 -10.76 -9.51 -24.37
N ASP A 243 -9.51 -9.67 -23.98
CA ASP A 243 -8.35 -9.24 -24.75
C ASP A 243 -7.25 -10.30 -24.74
N VAL A 244 -6.39 -10.23 -25.74
CA VAL A 244 -5.27 -11.15 -25.90
C VAL A 244 -4.03 -10.40 -26.38
N SER A 245 -2.84 -10.94 -26.10
CA SER A 245 -1.61 -10.38 -26.66
C SER A 245 -1.61 -10.44 -28.19
N ALA A 246 -0.88 -9.52 -28.84
CA ALA A 246 -0.71 -9.53 -30.30
C ALA A 246 -0.18 -10.88 -30.81
N ALA A 247 0.72 -11.52 -30.06
CA ALA A 247 1.24 -12.85 -30.39
C ALA A 247 0.16 -13.93 -30.39
N THR A 248 -0.75 -13.92 -29.42
CA THR A 248 -1.90 -14.84 -29.36
C THR A 248 -2.87 -14.55 -30.48
N ALA A 249 -3.18 -13.26 -30.75
CA ALA A 249 -4.04 -12.87 -31.86
C ALA A 249 -3.45 -13.32 -33.22
N GLN A 250 -2.16 -13.19 -33.42
CA GLN A 250 -1.47 -13.65 -34.63
C GLN A 250 -1.53 -15.19 -34.76
N LYS A 251 -1.28 -15.93 -33.67
CA LYS A 251 -1.33 -17.41 -33.66
C LYS A 251 -2.69 -17.95 -34.08
N TYR A 252 -3.78 -17.30 -33.70
CA TYR A 252 -5.14 -17.74 -33.96
C TYR A 252 -5.87 -16.87 -35.00
N GLY A 253 -5.21 -15.89 -35.63
CA GLY A 253 -5.78 -14.83 -36.47
C GLY A 253 -6.71 -15.35 -37.58
N ASP A 254 -6.26 -16.31 -38.38
CA ASP A 254 -7.07 -16.90 -39.46
C ASP A 254 -8.36 -17.53 -38.94
N ARG A 255 -8.28 -18.20 -37.78
CA ARG A 255 -9.45 -18.83 -37.16
C ARG A 255 -10.41 -17.80 -36.56
N LEU A 256 -9.86 -16.80 -35.84
CA LEU A 256 -10.65 -15.73 -35.25
C LEU A 256 -11.39 -14.93 -36.32
N SER A 257 -10.71 -14.57 -37.39
CA SER A 257 -11.28 -13.79 -38.50
C SER A 257 -12.33 -14.57 -39.33
N SER A 258 -12.43 -15.88 -39.16
CA SER A 258 -13.42 -16.72 -39.86
C SER A 258 -14.82 -16.70 -39.26
N TYR A 259 -14.98 -16.08 -38.07
CA TYR A 259 -16.26 -16.01 -37.37
C TYR A 259 -16.95 -14.66 -37.62
N PRO A 260 -18.07 -14.61 -38.35
CA PRO A 260 -18.87 -13.38 -38.48
C PRO A 260 -19.34 -12.91 -37.11
N GLY A 261 -19.38 -11.63 -36.91
CA GLY A 261 -19.79 -11.02 -35.64
C GLY A 261 -18.72 -10.98 -34.54
N LEU A 262 -17.58 -11.64 -34.74
CA LEU A 262 -16.41 -11.49 -33.88
C LEU A 262 -15.56 -10.32 -34.39
N ILE A 263 -15.34 -9.33 -33.54
CA ILE A 263 -14.59 -8.10 -33.85
C ILE A 263 -13.25 -8.16 -33.15
N LEU A 264 -12.18 -7.89 -33.89
CA LEU A 264 -10.81 -7.79 -33.39
C LEU A 264 -10.34 -6.33 -33.53
N SER A 265 -9.97 -5.72 -32.42
CA SER A 265 -9.49 -4.33 -32.40
C SER A 265 -8.11 -4.25 -31.76
N SER A 266 -7.09 -3.94 -32.56
CA SER A 266 -5.71 -3.76 -32.06
C SER A 266 -5.59 -2.46 -31.30
N PHE A 267 -4.87 -2.47 -30.18
CA PHE A 267 -4.55 -1.31 -29.37
C PHE A 267 -3.20 -1.52 -28.67
N ARG A 268 -2.55 -0.42 -28.28
CA ARG A 268 -1.32 -0.46 -27.52
C ARG A 268 -1.61 -0.01 -26.10
N SER A 269 -1.20 -0.81 -25.14
CA SER A 269 -1.51 -0.61 -23.73
C SER A 269 -0.42 -1.17 -22.82
N ARG A 270 -0.50 -0.82 -21.54
CA ARG A 270 0.14 -1.59 -20.49
C ARG A 270 -0.63 -2.89 -20.33
N TYR A 271 -0.03 -3.96 -20.84
CA TYR A 271 -0.69 -5.28 -20.94
C TYR A 271 -0.23 -6.21 -19.83
N TYR A 272 -1.20 -6.81 -19.14
CA TYR A 272 -1.01 -7.81 -18.08
C TYR A 272 -1.25 -9.18 -18.70
N TYR A 273 -0.17 -9.98 -18.78
CA TYR A 273 -0.20 -11.26 -19.49
C TYR A 273 -1.07 -12.30 -18.79
N ASP A 274 -1.61 -13.24 -19.56
CA ASP A 274 -2.43 -14.37 -19.10
C ASP A 274 -3.63 -13.97 -18.22
N GLY A 275 -4.23 -12.82 -18.48
CA GLY A 275 -5.37 -12.30 -17.73
C GLY A 275 -5.02 -11.81 -16.31
N GLY A 276 -3.74 -11.64 -16.03
CA GLY A 276 -3.21 -11.18 -14.75
C GLY A 276 -2.64 -12.30 -13.89
N ILE A 277 -1.32 -12.50 -14.00
CA ILE A 277 -0.56 -13.33 -13.06
C ILE A 277 -0.31 -12.54 -11.79
N ALA A 278 -0.66 -13.10 -10.62
CA ALA A 278 -0.54 -12.46 -9.31
C ALA A 278 -1.15 -11.04 -9.26
N PRO A 279 -2.41 -10.81 -9.67
CA PRO A 279 -2.95 -9.47 -9.88
C PRO A 279 -2.95 -8.61 -8.61
N HIS A 280 -3.07 -9.22 -7.44
CA HIS A 280 -3.02 -8.50 -6.15
C HIS A 280 -1.61 -8.09 -5.75
N VAL A 281 -0.57 -8.80 -6.25
CA VAL A 281 0.84 -8.43 -6.04
C VAL A 281 1.25 -7.37 -7.05
N ILE A 282 0.96 -7.62 -8.32
CA ILE A 282 1.31 -6.73 -9.43
C ILE A 282 0.53 -5.42 -9.35
N GLY A 283 -0.79 -5.50 -9.12
CA GLY A 283 -1.66 -4.35 -9.13
C GLY A 283 -2.10 -3.94 -10.54
N TYR A 284 -2.49 -2.68 -10.68
CA TYR A 284 -2.96 -2.08 -11.93
C TYR A 284 -2.69 -0.59 -11.96
N VAL A 285 -2.81 0.01 -13.13
CA VAL A 285 -2.65 1.45 -13.35
C VAL A 285 -4.01 2.11 -13.61
N LEU A 286 -4.14 3.39 -13.23
CA LEU A 286 -5.28 4.25 -13.54
C LEU A 286 -4.81 5.58 -14.12
N SER A 287 -5.67 6.24 -14.87
CA SER A 287 -5.47 7.64 -15.25
C SER A 287 -5.54 8.53 -14.00
N ILE A 288 -4.75 9.61 -14.00
CA ILE A 288 -4.80 10.64 -12.95
C ILE A 288 -6.20 11.26 -12.96
N SER A 289 -6.87 11.29 -11.79
CA SER A 289 -8.20 11.88 -11.69
C SER A 289 -8.13 13.42 -11.70
N PRO A 290 -9.23 14.11 -12.09
CA PRO A 290 -9.25 15.57 -12.06
C PRO A 290 -8.92 16.17 -10.68
N GLU A 291 -9.32 15.49 -9.60
CA GLU A 291 -9.06 15.92 -8.22
C GLU A 291 -7.58 15.80 -7.83
N GLN A 292 -6.87 14.86 -8.45
CA GLN A 292 -5.45 14.60 -8.22
C GLN A 292 -4.53 15.39 -9.17
N LEU A 293 -5.10 16.00 -10.22
CA LEU A 293 -4.34 16.55 -11.34
C LEU A 293 -3.29 17.58 -10.90
N GLU A 294 -3.67 18.58 -10.09
CA GLU A 294 -2.74 19.62 -9.61
C GLU A 294 -1.59 18.99 -8.81
N GLN A 295 -1.89 18.03 -7.93
CA GLN A 295 -0.89 17.33 -7.12
C GLN A 295 0.13 16.61 -8.01
N TYR A 296 -0.34 15.83 -8.97
CA TYR A 296 0.56 15.07 -9.85
C TYR A 296 1.35 15.97 -10.81
N GLN A 297 0.75 17.08 -11.27
CA GLN A 297 1.49 18.08 -12.05
C GLN A 297 2.63 18.71 -11.27
N ARG A 298 2.44 19.01 -9.99
CA ARG A 298 3.53 19.46 -9.10
C ARG A 298 4.59 18.38 -8.89
N LEU A 299 4.20 17.10 -8.90
CA LEU A 299 5.13 15.97 -8.87
C LEU A 299 5.84 15.71 -10.21
N GLY A 300 5.57 16.52 -11.23
CA GLY A 300 6.23 16.47 -12.53
C GLY A 300 5.54 15.65 -13.60
N TYR A 301 4.32 15.19 -13.36
CA TYR A 301 3.49 14.51 -14.37
C TYR A 301 2.80 15.55 -15.27
N ARG A 302 2.60 15.20 -16.53
CA ARG A 302 1.84 16.05 -17.48
C ARG A 302 0.35 16.07 -17.14
N GLY A 303 -0.18 14.92 -16.63
CA GLY A 303 -1.55 14.77 -16.16
C GLY A 303 -2.44 13.87 -17.01
N ASP A 304 -1.99 13.41 -18.17
CA ASP A 304 -2.68 12.45 -19.02
C ASP A 304 -2.06 11.03 -18.96
N GLU A 305 -1.05 10.86 -18.12
CA GLU A 305 -0.41 9.58 -17.87
C GLU A 305 -1.27 8.69 -16.97
N LYS A 306 -0.88 7.43 -16.95
CA LYS A 306 -1.37 6.45 -15.99
C LYS A 306 -0.35 6.27 -14.86
N ILE A 307 -0.87 6.17 -13.67
CA ILE A 307 -0.12 5.95 -12.42
C ILE A 307 -0.49 4.62 -11.81
N GLY A 308 0.40 4.05 -11.04
CA GLY A 308 0.13 2.83 -10.28
C GLY A 308 -0.94 3.06 -9.21
N ALA A 309 -2.01 2.26 -9.23
CA ALA A 309 -3.14 2.37 -8.31
C ALA A 309 -3.08 1.36 -7.16
N SER A 310 -2.45 0.22 -7.35
CA SER A 310 -2.31 -0.82 -6.34
C SER A 310 -1.08 -1.69 -6.58
N GLY A 311 -0.74 -2.56 -5.62
CA GLY A 311 0.34 -3.53 -5.74
C GLY A 311 1.70 -2.92 -6.05
N LEU A 312 2.53 -3.65 -6.78
CA LEU A 312 3.86 -3.20 -7.21
C LEU A 312 3.81 -2.05 -8.22
N GLU A 313 2.72 -1.92 -8.99
CA GLU A 313 2.50 -0.75 -9.84
C GLU A 313 2.48 0.55 -9.02
N ALA A 314 1.81 0.54 -7.86
CA ALA A 314 1.73 1.70 -6.97
C ALA A 314 3.01 1.86 -6.14
N TRP A 315 3.51 0.77 -5.54
CA TRP A 315 4.73 0.80 -4.72
C TRP A 315 5.96 1.23 -5.54
N GLY A 316 6.06 0.70 -6.75
CA GLY A 316 7.18 0.92 -7.65
C GLY A 316 7.04 2.15 -8.55
N GLU A 317 6.03 3.03 -8.35
CA GLU A 317 5.74 4.17 -9.24
C GLU A 317 6.98 5.02 -9.52
N SER A 318 7.77 5.34 -8.50
CA SER A 318 8.97 6.16 -8.64
C SER A 318 10.08 5.52 -9.50
N PHE A 319 10.09 4.20 -9.60
CA PHE A 319 10.99 3.45 -10.48
C PHE A 319 10.39 3.25 -11.86
N LEU A 320 9.12 2.82 -11.90
CA LEU A 320 8.42 2.44 -13.12
C LEU A 320 8.10 3.65 -14.02
N ALA A 321 7.80 4.81 -13.46
CA ALA A 321 7.56 6.03 -14.23
C ALA A 321 8.86 6.67 -14.74
N GLY A 322 9.99 6.41 -14.08
CA GLY A 322 11.22 7.17 -14.28
C GLY A 322 11.10 8.61 -13.77
N THR A 323 11.99 9.48 -14.20
CA THR A 323 11.87 10.92 -13.93
C THR A 323 11.66 11.65 -15.23
N HIS A 324 10.58 12.39 -15.31
CA HIS A 324 10.28 13.18 -16.51
C HIS A 324 11.36 14.25 -16.73
N GLY A 325 11.78 14.44 -17.96
CA GLY A 325 12.51 15.62 -18.39
C GLY A 325 11.55 16.74 -18.73
N ALA A 326 12.01 17.97 -18.63
CA ALA A 326 11.19 19.11 -19.00
C ALA A 326 12.02 20.29 -19.49
N SER A 327 11.39 21.16 -20.27
CA SER A 327 11.89 22.49 -20.64
C SER A 327 10.81 23.52 -20.38
N LEU A 328 11.13 24.52 -19.54
CA LEU A 328 10.23 25.62 -19.20
C LEU A 328 10.52 26.83 -20.10
N TYR A 329 9.52 27.24 -20.85
CA TYR A 329 9.58 28.38 -21.73
C TYR A 329 8.69 29.52 -21.27
N VAL A 330 9.09 30.74 -21.56
CA VAL A 330 8.23 31.92 -21.53
C VAL A 330 7.77 32.16 -22.96
N LYS A 331 6.47 32.27 -23.16
CA LYS A 331 5.84 32.60 -24.44
C LYS A 331 5.11 33.93 -24.37
N ASP A 332 5.18 34.72 -25.46
CA ASP A 332 4.41 35.95 -25.60
C ASP A 332 2.90 35.64 -25.81
N PRO A 333 2.01 36.65 -25.83
CA PRO A 333 0.60 36.48 -26.11
C PRO A 333 0.29 35.90 -27.49
N GLN A 334 1.26 35.93 -28.43
CA GLN A 334 1.15 35.36 -29.77
C GLN A 334 1.65 33.90 -29.83
N GLY A 335 2.12 33.34 -28.69
CA GLY A 335 2.62 31.98 -28.59
C GLY A 335 4.09 31.79 -29.03
N GLN A 336 4.81 32.89 -29.33
CA GLN A 336 6.23 32.85 -29.67
C GLN A 336 7.09 32.63 -28.41
N VAL A 337 8.16 31.85 -28.54
CA VAL A 337 9.11 31.65 -27.46
C VAL A 337 9.94 32.91 -27.25
N VAL A 338 9.79 33.53 -26.06
CA VAL A 338 10.60 34.68 -25.63
C VAL A 338 11.94 34.19 -25.08
N THR A 339 11.91 33.22 -24.18
CA THR A 339 13.11 32.65 -23.56
C THR A 339 12.85 31.27 -23.01
N LYS A 340 13.92 30.51 -22.76
CA LYS A 340 13.90 29.27 -21.99
C LYS A 340 14.47 29.53 -20.62
N LEU A 341 13.66 29.30 -19.56
CA LEU A 341 14.06 29.58 -18.17
C LEU A 341 14.90 28.46 -17.55
N ALA A 342 14.53 27.21 -17.82
CA ALA A 342 15.21 26.06 -17.26
C ALA A 342 14.95 24.81 -18.13
N SER A 343 15.78 23.80 -18.01
CA SER A 343 15.53 22.48 -18.58
C SER A 343 16.27 21.37 -17.84
N ALA A 344 15.65 20.20 -17.77
CA ALA A 344 16.22 18.96 -17.25
C ALA A 344 15.94 17.82 -18.21
N LYS A 345 16.90 16.89 -18.34
CA LYS A 345 16.72 15.68 -19.13
C LYS A 345 15.89 14.65 -18.37
N ALA A 346 15.12 13.86 -19.11
CA ALA A 346 14.48 12.69 -18.55
C ALA A 346 15.52 11.70 -18.01
N LYS A 347 15.15 11.01 -16.91
CA LYS A 347 15.89 9.82 -16.46
C LYS A 347 15.08 8.60 -16.83
N PRO A 348 15.72 7.53 -17.36
CA PRO A 348 15.01 6.35 -17.77
C PRO A 348 14.24 5.72 -16.61
N ALA A 349 13.13 5.10 -16.93
CA ALA A 349 12.41 4.24 -16.01
C ALA A 349 13.24 3.00 -15.67
N ALA A 350 12.90 2.32 -14.59
CA ALA A 350 13.46 1.03 -14.26
C ALA A 350 12.37 -0.05 -14.25
N SER A 351 12.74 -1.24 -14.68
CA SER A 351 11.88 -2.42 -14.62
C SER A 351 12.09 -3.18 -13.31
N ILE A 352 11.02 -3.73 -12.78
CA ILE A 352 11.04 -4.53 -11.55
C ILE A 352 11.01 -6.01 -11.93
N TYR A 353 11.99 -6.76 -11.46
CA TYR A 353 12.00 -8.21 -11.48
C TYR A 353 11.48 -8.70 -10.14
N THR A 354 10.41 -9.49 -10.18
CA THR A 354 9.77 -9.99 -8.97
C THR A 354 10.38 -11.31 -8.53
N THR A 355 10.09 -11.72 -7.31
CA THR A 355 10.41 -13.08 -6.83
C THR A 355 9.35 -14.10 -7.26
N ILE A 356 8.27 -13.68 -7.90
CA ILE A 356 7.16 -14.55 -8.31
C ILE A 356 7.63 -15.49 -9.44
N ASP A 357 7.41 -16.79 -9.24
CA ASP A 357 7.44 -17.79 -10.31
C ASP A 357 6.09 -17.78 -11.01
N SER A 358 6.03 -17.25 -12.22
CA SER A 358 4.80 -17.06 -12.97
C SER A 358 4.08 -18.40 -13.28
N THR A 359 4.86 -19.46 -13.51
CA THR A 359 4.33 -20.81 -13.78
C THR A 359 3.67 -21.38 -12.52
N LEU A 360 4.37 -21.35 -11.38
CA LEU A 360 3.83 -21.78 -10.10
C LEU A 360 2.57 -20.98 -9.75
N GLN A 361 2.64 -19.67 -9.85
CA GLN A 361 1.52 -18.75 -9.56
C GLN A 361 0.29 -19.07 -10.41
N TYR A 362 0.47 -19.27 -11.71
CA TYR A 362 -0.60 -19.62 -12.64
C TYR A 362 -1.33 -20.91 -12.24
N TYR A 363 -0.58 -21.98 -11.96
CA TYR A 363 -1.17 -23.24 -11.54
C TYR A 363 -1.88 -23.14 -10.19
N LEU A 364 -1.34 -22.37 -9.25
CA LEU A 364 -1.93 -22.19 -7.93
C LEU A 364 -3.22 -21.34 -7.99
N GLN A 365 -3.27 -20.29 -8.80
CA GLN A 365 -4.48 -19.51 -9.02
C GLN A 365 -5.63 -20.42 -9.49
N ARG A 366 -5.35 -21.36 -10.39
CA ARG A 366 -6.34 -22.29 -10.91
C ARG A 366 -6.72 -23.39 -9.92
N SER A 367 -5.78 -23.79 -9.06
CA SER A 367 -6.01 -24.87 -8.10
C SER A 367 -7.06 -24.56 -7.05
N LEU A 368 -7.31 -23.29 -6.77
CA LEU A 368 -8.37 -22.84 -5.86
C LEU A 368 -9.77 -22.98 -6.46
N GLY A 369 -9.89 -22.97 -7.80
CA GLY A 369 -11.18 -23.10 -8.49
C GLY A 369 -12.18 -22.05 -8.01
N ASN A 370 -13.33 -22.49 -7.52
CA ASN A 370 -14.40 -21.61 -7.01
C ASN A 370 -14.27 -21.29 -5.50
N ASN A 371 -13.28 -21.84 -4.80
CA ASN A 371 -13.12 -21.59 -3.38
C ASN A 371 -12.58 -20.19 -3.12
N LEU A 372 -13.18 -19.48 -2.18
CA LEU A 372 -12.60 -18.25 -1.63
C LEU A 372 -11.41 -18.61 -0.75
N GLY A 373 -10.31 -17.87 -0.86
CA GLY A 373 -9.17 -18.16 -0.02
C GLY A 373 -7.84 -17.62 -0.57
N ALA A 374 -6.75 -18.10 0.00
CA ALA A 374 -5.41 -17.66 -0.36
C ALA A 374 -4.37 -18.79 -0.24
N ILE A 375 -3.32 -18.69 -1.05
CA ILE A 375 -2.12 -19.51 -0.95
C ILE A 375 -0.92 -18.58 -0.96
N VAL A 376 -0.01 -18.72 0.00
CA VAL A 376 1.29 -18.05 0.03
C VAL A 376 2.37 -19.12 0.02
N VAL A 377 3.28 -19.02 -0.94
CA VAL A 377 4.48 -19.88 -1.05
C VAL A 377 5.69 -18.98 -0.91
N MET A 378 6.53 -19.26 0.06
CA MET A 378 7.71 -18.47 0.39
C MET A 378 8.95 -19.35 0.47
N GLU A 379 10.07 -18.89 -0.05
CA GLU A 379 11.36 -19.52 0.15
C GLU A 379 11.75 -19.46 1.64
N ARG A 380 11.97 -20.64 2.24
CA ARG A 380 12.11 -20.80 3.69
C ARG A 380 13.27 -20.02 4.30
N ASN A 381 14.38 -19.90 3.58
CA ASN A 381 15.65 -19.39 4.11
C ASN A 381 15.96 -17.95 3.69
N THR A 382 15.10 -17.28 2.93
CA THR A 382 15.38 -15.93 2.41
C THR A 382 14.21 -14.95 2.59
N GLY A 383 12.99 -15.45 2.68
CA GLY A 383 11.78 -14.63 2.71
C GLY A 383 11.22 -14.25 1.33
N LYS A 384 11.82 -14.72 0.21
CA LYS A 384 11.27 -14.50 -1.12
C LYS A 384 9.91 -15.16 -1.27
N VAL A 385 8.91 -14.40 -1.69
CA VAL A 385 7.57 -14.91 -1.99
C VAL A 385 7.54 -15.38 -3.43
N LEU A 386 7.48 -16.69 -3.63
CA LEU A 386 7.49 -17.33 -4.95
C LEU A 386 6.11 -17.35 -5.59
N ALA A 387 5.05 -17.40 -4.77
CA ALA A 387 3.67 -17.27 -5.23
C ALA A 387 2.80 -16.68 -4.11
N MET A 388 1.86 -15.82 -4.51
CA MET A 388 0.87 -15.23 -3.62
C MET A 388 -0.48 -15.18 -4.35
N VAL A 389 -1.36 -16.08 -3.99
CA VAL A 389 -2.69 -16.21 -4.60
C VAL A 389 -3.75 -15.68 -3.65
N SER A 390 -4.63 -14.85 -4.16
CA SER A 390 -5.88 -14.45 -3.53
C SER A 390 -7.03 -14.78 -4.50
N ASN A 391 -8.03 -15.51 -4.04
CA ASN A 391 -9.14 -15.93 -4.88
C ASN A 391 -10.49 -15.48 -4.28
N PRO A 392 -11.40 -14.88 -5.10
CA PRO A 392 -11.27 -14.67 -6.54
C PRO A 392 -10.19 -13.65 -6.88
N GLY A 393 -9.55 -13.87 -8.01
CA GLY A 393 -8.68 -12.90 -8.65
C GLY A 393 -9.44 -11.97 -9.59
N PHE A 394 -8.73 -11.10 -10.25
CA PHE A 394 -9.28 -10.20 -11.27
C PHE A 394 -8.28 -10.05 -12.42
N ASN A 395 -8.78 -9.62 -13.58
CA ASN A 395 -7.92 -9.26 -14.72
C ASN A 395 -7.59 -7.76 -14.69
N PRO A 396 -6.34 -7.35 -14.45
CA PRO A 396 -5.96 -5.93 -14.42
C PRO A 396 -6.18 -5.20 -15.75
N ASN A 397 -6.20 -5.91 -16.89
CA ASN A 397 -6.50 -5.30 -18.19
C ASN A 397 -7.91 -4.68 -18.25
N LEU A 398 -8.83 -5.06 -17.34
CA LEU A 398 -10.16 -4.47 -17.25
C LEU A 398 -10.15 -2.98 -16.87
N PHE A 399 -9.08 -2.50 -16.25
CA PHE A 399 -8.89 -1.08 -15.94
C PHE A 399 -8.41 -0.25 -17.12
N GLU A 400 -8.21 -0.89 -18.30
CA GLU A 400 -7.84 -0.21 -19.53
C GLU A 400 -9.10 0.24 -20.27
N PRO A 401 -9.40 1.54 -20.36
CA PRO A 401 -10.67 2.04 -20.93
C PRO A 401 -10.79 1.84 -22.45
N VAL A 402 -9.69 1.58 -23.14
CA VAL A 402 -9.67 1.41 -24.60
C VAL A 402 -10.43 0.16 -25.06
N ASN A 403 -10.58 -0.83 -24.19
CA ASN A 403 -11.22 -2.12 -24.50
C ASN A 403 -12.75 -2.12 -24.45
N PHE A 404 -13.41 -1.00 -24.11
CA PHE A 404 -14.86 -0.94 -23.91
C PHE A 404 -15.40 -2.00 -22.92
N ASN A 405 -14.60 -2.37 -21.93
CA ASN A 405 -14.86 -3.45 -20.98
C ASN A 405 -15.55 -2.97 -19.67
N ASN A 406 -16.24 -1.82 -19.71
CA ASN A 406 -16.87 -1.20 -18.55
C ASN A 406 -17.85 -2.15 -17.81
N MET A 407 -18.55 -3.01 -18.53
CA MET A 407 -19.47 -3.97 -17.89
C MET A 407 -18.69 -5.01 -17.07
N MET A 408 -17.63 -5.57 -17.62
CA MET A 408 -16.79 -6.56 -16.92
C MET A 408 -16.07 -5.93 -15.72
N LEU A 409 -15.62 -4.69 -15.86
CA LEU A 409 -15.04 -3.93 -14.75
C LEU A 409 -16.10 -3.69 -13.66
N SER A 410 -17.32 -3.31 -14.04
CA SER A 410 -18.43 -3.12 -13.09
C SER A 410 -18.73 -4.41 -12.33
N ASP A 411 -18.73 -5.56 -13.01
CA ASP A 411 -18.92 -6.88 -12.37
C ASP A 411 -17.85 -7.13 -11.29
N VAL A 412 -16.58 -6.85 -11.60
CA VAL A 412 -15.48 -7.00 -10.62
C VAL A 412 -15.64 -6.03 -9.44
N LEU A 413 -16.03 -4.78 -9.69
CA LEU A 413 -16.18 -3.76 -8.65
C LEU A 413 -17.39 -3.99 -7.74
N THR A 414 -18.42 -4.68 -8.22
CA THR A 414 -19.69 -4.92 -7.49
C THR A 414 -19.83 -6.35 -6.98
N ASP A 415 -18.88 -7.25 -7.27
CA ASP A 415 -18.91 -8.63 -6.78
C ASP A 415 -18.78 -8.67 -5.26
N ALA A 416 -19.79 -9.25 -4.59
CA ALA A 416 -19.81 -9.44 -3.14
C ALA A 416 -18.65 -10.31 -2.61
N LYS A 417 -17.98 -11.07 -3.49
CA LYS A 417 -16.78 -11.86 -3.16
C LYS A 417 -15.51 -11.02 -3.10
N LEU A 418 -15.59 -9.72 -3.38
CA LEU A 418 -14.49 -8.75 -3.28
C LEU A 418 -13.21 -9.19 -4.03
N PRO A 419 -13.23 -9.30 -5.37
CA PRO A 419 -12.07 -9.78 -6.15
C PRO A 419 -10.81 -8.92 -6.00
N LEU A 420 -10.95 -7.62 -5.70
CA LEU A 420 -9.81 -6.70 -5.50
C LEU A 420 -9.15 -6.83 -4.13
N TYR A 421 -9.79 -7.53 -3.18
CA TYR A 421 -9.27 -7.70 -1.83
C TYR A 421 -8.17 -8.76 -1.79
N ASN A 422 -6.96 -8.37 -1.37
CA ASN A 422 -5.84 -9.30 -1.26
C ASN A 422 -5.96 -10.16 0.01
N ARG A 423 -6.61 -11.31 -0.11
CA ARG A 423 -6.80 -12.26 0.98
C ARG A 423 -5.48 -12.80 1.53
N ALA A 424 -4.42 -12.80 0.73
CA ALA A 424 -3.13 -13.36 1.13
C ALA A 424 -2.36 -12.45 2.09
N SER A 425 -2.37 -11.13 1.86
CA SER A 425 -1.64 -10.15 2.69
C SER A 425 -2.53 -9.32 3.59
N GLN A 426 -3.79 -9.10 3.22
CA GLN A 426 -4.74 -8.26 3.96
C GLN A 426 -5.86 -9.06 4.61
N GLY A 427 -5.99 -10.35 4.29
CA GLY A 427 -7.01 -11.24 4.87
C GLY A 427 -6.95 -11.28 6.39
N VAL A 428 -8.12 -11.37 7.02
CA VAL A 428 -8.33 -11.25 8.46
C VAL A 428 -9.02 -12.52 8.94
N TYR A 429 -8.22 -13.48 9.45
CA TYR A 429 -8.73 -14.80 9.76
C TYR A 429 -8.29 -15.27 11.15
N PRO A 430 -9.18 -15.96 11.90
CA PRO A 430 -8.74 -16.76 13.05
C PRO A 430 -7.84 -17.91 12.53
N LEU A 431 -6.79 -18.24 13.29
CA LEU A 431 -5.81 -19.23 12.85
C LEU A 431 -6.20 -20.67 13.17
N GLY A 432 -6.99 -20.84 14.22
CA GLY A 432 -7.37 -22.17 14.72
C GLY A 432 -6.15 -23.01 15.10
N SER A 433 -6.25 -24.31 14.90
CA SER A 433 -5.24 -25.28 15.36
C SER A 433 -3.83 -25.12 14.79
N VAL A 434 -3.60 -24.28 13.77
CA VAL A 434 -2.22 -23.95 13.34
C VAL A 434 -1.51 -23.15 14.43
N PHE A 435 -2.23 -22.35 15.22
CA PHE A 435 -1.69 -21.58 16.34
C PHE A 435 -1.10 -22.46 17.45
N LYS A 436 -1.49 -23.73 17.56
CA LYS A 436 -0.95 -24.68 18.53
C LYS A 436 0.58 -24.87 18.42
N ILE A 437 1.18 -24.57 17.28
CA ILE A 437 2.64 -24.49 17.10
C ILE A 437 3.22 -23.45 18.09
N ILE A 438 2.59 -22.28 18.15
CA ILE A 438 3.00 -21.16 19.02
C ILE A 438 2.69 -21.45 20.49
N THR A 439 1.54 -22.05 20.76
CA THR A 439 1.17 -22.46 22.12
C THR A 439 2.12 -23.52 22.66
N MET A 440 2.54 -24.49 21.84
CA MET A 440 3.56 -25.46 22.18
C MET A 440 4.91 -24.78 22.49
N ALA A 441 5.30 -23.78 21.71
CA ALA A 441 6.51 -22.99 21.97
C ALA A 441 6.42 -22.29 23.35
N ALA A 442 5.32 -21.61 23.65
CA ALA A 442 5.11 -20.95 24.92
C ALA A 442 5.15 -21.95 26.10
N ALA A 443 4.49 -23.11 25.97
CA ALA A 443 4.49 -24.15 26.97
C ALA A 443 5.90 -24.69 27.30
N LEU A 444 6.73 -24.88 26.26
CA LEU A 444 8.10 -25.35 26.40
C LEU A 444 9.04 -24.27 26.97
N GLU A 445 8.93 -23.03 26.52
CA GLU A 445 9.80 -21.93 26.95
C GLU A 445 9.54 -21.47 28.39
N THR A 446 8.32 -21.64 28.91
CA THR A 446 8.04 -21.44 30.36
C THR A 446 8.64 -22.52 31.23
N GLY A 447 9.03 -23.67 30.68
CA GLY A 447 9.54 -24.82 31.40
C GLY A 447 8.47 -25.58 32.23
N VAL A 448 7.21 -25.16 32.16
CA VAL A 448 6.08 -25.84 32.83
C VAL A 448 5.84 -27.21 32.20
N PHE A 449 6.02 -27.31 30.90
CA PHE A 449 5.86 -28.57 30.16
C PHE A 449 7.16 -28.99 29.48
N THR A 450 7.31 -30.30 29.30
CA THR A 450 8.37 -30.89 28.50
C THR A 450 7.81 -31.54 27.22
N PRO A 451 8.61 -31.79 26.18
CA PRO A 451 8.11 -32.43 24.95
C PRO A 451 7.40 -33.77 25.17
N ASP A 452 7.83 -34.51 26.19
CA ASP A 452 7.31 -35.84 26.52
C ASP A 452 6.34 -35.83 27.73
N TYR A 453 5.92 -34.65 28.19
CA TYR A 453 4.93 -34.53 29.27
C TYR A 453 3.63 -35.24 28.85
N PRO A 454 3.09 -36.17 29.72
CA PRO A 454 1.93 -36.96 29.37
C PRO A 454 0.63 -36.24 29.77
N TYR A 455 -0.37 -36.26 28.90
CA TYR A 455 -1.72 -35.78 29.19
C TYR A 455 -2.76 -36.71 28.57
N TYR A 456 -3.85 -36.99 29.27
CA TYR A 456 -4.94 -37.80 28.73
C TYR A 456 -5.89 -36.92 27.92
N CYS A 457 -5.85 -37.07 26.62
CA CYS A 457 -6.69 -36.35 25.68
C CYS A 457 -8.06 -37.01 25.59
N ASP A 458 -8.99 -36.55 26.42
CA ASP A 458 -10.39 -36.97 26.38
C ASP A 458 -11.10 -36.29 25.19
N ASP A 459 -12.28 -36.74 24.81
CA ASP A 459 -13.12 -36.08 23.83
C ASP A 459 -13.96 -34.93 24.41
N LYS A 460 -13.94 -34.80 25.78
CA LYS A 460 -14.62 -33.77 26.54
C LYS A 460 -13.67 -33.17 27.57
N TRP A 461 -13.61 -31.85 27.62
CA TRP A 461 -12.78 -31.12 28.60
C TRP A 461 -13.63 -30.34 29.60
N THR A 462 -13.31 -30.45 30.90
CA THR A 462 -14.09 -29.87 31.99
C THR A 462 -13.22 -29.27 33.11
N GLU A 463 -11.93 -29.00 32.86
CA GLU A 463 -11.00 -28.51 33.89
C GLU A 463 -11.26 -27.05 34.30
N LEU A 464 -11.89 -26.24 33.41
CA LEU A 464 -12.32 -24.88 33.75
C LEU A 464 -13.73 -24.93 34.37
N ALA A 465 -13.85 -24.48 35.61
CA ALA A 465 -15.10 -24.54 36.36
C ALA A 465 -16.27 -23.88 35.60
N GLY A 466 -17.38 -24.60 35.49
CA GLY A 466 -18.57 -24.14 34.78
C GLY A 466 -18.49 -24.22 33.25
N THR A 467 -17.39 -24.74 32.70
CA THR A 467 -17.17 -24.81 31.23
C THR A 467 -17.07 -26.27 30.79
N VAL A 468 -17.72 -26.61 29.72
CA VAL A 468 -17.60 -27.89 29.02
C VAL A 468 -17.27 -27.61 27.57
N LEU A 469 -16.10 -28.10 27.11
CA LEU A 469 -15.66 -27.98 25.73
C LEU A 469 -15.48 -29.40 25.15
N TYR A 470 -15.67 -29.51 23.84
CA TYR A 470 -15.58 -30.80 23.14
C TYR A 470 -14.43 -30.79 22.15
N ASP A 471 -13.68 -31.88 22.10
CA ASP A 471 -12.66 -32.07 21.06
C ASP A 471 -13.32 -32.38 19.71
N TRP A 472 -12.62 -32.11 18.63
CA TRP A 472 -13.07 -32.46 17.27
C TRP A 472 -13.37 -33.96 17.10
N THR A 473 -12.73 -34.81 17.92
CA THR A 473 -12.97 -36.27 17.92
C THR A 473 -14.34 -36.63 18.46
N TYR A 474 -14.92 -35.81 19.35
CA TYR A 474 -16.30 -35.97 19.82
C TYR A 474 -17.31 -35.78 18.69
N GLU A 475 -17.15 -34.69 17.95
CA GLU A 475 -18.04 -34.34 16.81
C GLU A 475 -18.02 -35.42 15.74
N ARG A 476 -16.87 -36.05 15.52
CA ARG A 476 -16.68 -37.12 14.55
C ARG A 476 -16.98 -38.53 15.09
N GLY A 477 -17.35 -38.66 16.34
CA GLY A 477 -17.66 -39.95 16.96
C GLY A 477 -16.45 -40.87 17.14
N PHE A 478 -15.21 -40.32 17.19
CA PHE A 478 -13.99 -41.13 17.32
C PHE A 478 -13.64 -41.43 18.78
N GLY A 479 -14.24 -40.70 19.76
CA GLY A 479 -13.95 -40.83 21.19
C GLY A 479 -12.57 -40.26 21.54
N ALA A 480 -12.16 -40.53 22.81
CA ALA A 480 -10.92 -40.03 23.37
C ALA A 480 -9.67 -40.42 22.54
N SER A 481 -8.74 -39.51 22.36
CA SER A 481 -7.43 -39.80 21.74
C SER A 481 -6.48 -40.56 22.68
N GLY A 482 -6.76 -40.59 23.99
CA GLY A 482 -6.01 -41.32 25.03
C GLY A 482 -4.78 -40.55 25.52
N LEU A 483 -3.88 -41.27 26.13
CA LEU A 483 -2.64 -40.68 26.70
C LEU A 483 -1.71 -40.25 25.55
N LEU A 484 -1.34 -39.00 25.55
CA LEU A 484 -0.49 -38.36 24.52
C LEU A 484 0.63 -37.56 25.22
N THR A 485 1.83 -37.61 24.66
CA THR A 485 2.86 -36.60 24.96
C THR A 485 2.49 -35.24 24.33
N LEU A 486 3.20 -34.17 24.71
CA LEU A 486 2.96 -32.83 24.09
C LEU A 486 3.18 -32.86 22.56
N LYS A 487 4.24 -33.55 22.10
CA LYS A 487 4.48 -33.77 20.67
C LYS A 487 3.31 -34.50 19.99
N GLU A 488 2.79 -35.55 20.62
CA GLU A 488 1.64 -36.30 20.11
C GLU A 488 0.33 -35.50 20.21
N GLY A 489 0.21 -34.59 21.18
CA GLY A 489 -0.90 -33.61 21.28
C GLY A 489 -0.96 -32.68 20.12
N LEU A 490 0.20 -32.15 19.68
CA LEU A 490 0.31 -31.33 18.44
C LEU A 490 0.00 -32.17 17.19
N MET A 491 0.57 -33.37 17.10
CA MET A 491 0.33 -34.32 16.01
C MET A 491 -1.17 -34.64 15.83
N ARG A 492 -1.85 -34.92 16.92
CA ARG A 492 -3.27 -35.28 16.95
C ARG A 492 -4.17 -34.05 16.91
N SER A 493 -3.61 -32.85 17.09
CA SER A 493 -4.37 -31.60 17.21
C SER A 493 -5.39 -31.62 18.37
N CYS A 494 -5.08 -32.33 19.49
CA CYS A 494 -5.96 -32.48 20.64
C CYS A 494 -6.27 -31.12 21.27
N ASN A 495 -7.52 -30.65 21.22
CA ASN A 495 -7.93 -29.40 21.85
C ASN A 495 -7.80 -29.45 23.39
N PRO A 496 -8.25 -30.50 24.07
CA PRO A 496 -8.10 -30.63 25.55
C PRO A 496 -6.67 -30.44 26.04
N TRP A 497 -5.67 -30.94 25.31
CA TRP A 497 -4.27 -30.77 25.65
C TRP A 497 -3.89 -29.28 25.66
N PHE A 498 -4.31 -28.55 24.60
CA PHE A 498 -3.95 -27.12 24.44
C PHE A 498 -4.79 -26.22 25.37
N TRP A 499 -6.04 -26.53 25.64
CA TRP A 499 -6.83 -25.87 26.70
C TRP A 499 -6.20 -26.05 28.08
N HIS A 500 -5.70 -27.24 28.36
CA HIS A 500 -4.96 -27.54 29.60
C HIS A 500 -3.69 -26.67 29.70
N ILE A 501 -2.93 -26.49 28.61
CA ILE A 501 -1.79 -25.56 28.58
C ILE A 501 -2.26 -24.14 28.90
N GLY A 502 -3.28 -23.64 28.20
CA GLY A 502 -3.80 -22.29 28.45
C GLY A 502 -4.26 -22.06 29.88
N LEU A 503 -4.96 -23.03 30.45
CA LEU A 503 -5.41 -22.99 31.85
C LEU A 503 -4.23 -23.04 32.84
N THR A 504 -3.29 -23.95 32.65
CA THR A 504 -2.13 -24.12 33.53
C THR A 504 -1.22 -22.90 33.52
N LEU A 505 -0.86 -22.38 32.36
CA LEU A 505 -0.04 -21.17 32.23
C LEU A 505 -0.69 -19.96 32.90
N TRP A 506 -2.01 -19.80 32.76
CA TRP A 506 -2.75 -18.76 33.49
C TRP A 506 -2.65 -18.91 35.01
N ASN A 507 -2.89 -20.11 35.51
CA ASN A 507 -2.90 -20.38 36.96
C ASN A 507 -1.51 -20.30 37.62
N ASP A 508 -0.44 -20.56 36.83
CA ASP A 508 0.95 -20.55 37.31
C ASP A 508 1.61 -19.14 37.15
N GLY A 509 0.85 -18.11 36.71
CA GLY A 509 1.33 -16.73 36.60
C GLY A 509 2.06 -16.43 35.29
N TYR A 510 1.81 -17.19 34.22
CA TYR A 510 2.31 -17.01 32.88
C TYR A 510 1.20 -16.60 31.92
N GLU A 511 0.27 -15.76 32.34
CA GLU A 511 -0.93 -15.38 31.59
C GLU A 511 -0.64 -14.69 30.25
N SER A 512 0.51 -14.00 30.14
CA SER A 512 0.92 -13.34 28.88
C SER A 512 1.73 -14.22 27.94
N ALA A 513 2.24 -15.37 28.41
CA ALA A 513 3.28 -16.14 27.72
C ALA A 513 2.90 -16.54 26.29
N ILE A 514 1.65 -16.96 26.06
CA ILE A 514 1.18 -17.37 24.72
C ILE A 514 1.15 -16.16 23.77
N ALA A 515 0.62 -15.03 24.23
CA ALA A 515 0.54 -13.82 23.40
C ALA A 515 1.93 -13.19 23.14
N ASP A 516 2.82 -13.20 24.14
CA ASP A 516 4.19 -12.70 24.01
C ASP A 516 5.00 -13.54 23.00
N VAL A 517 4.91 -14.86 23.09
CA VAL A 517 5.54 -15.76 22.11
C VAL A 517 4.93 -15.54 20.72
N ALA A 518 3.61 -15.39 20.60
CA ALA A 518 2.94 -15.11 19.33
C ALA A 518 3.43 -13.78 18.70
N SER A 519 3.63 -12.75 19.53
CA SER A 519 4.23 -11.49 19.05
C SER A 519 5.67 -11.67 18.55
N GLY A 520 6.45 -12.56 19.21
CA GLY A 520 7.78 -12.94 18.75
C GLY A 520 7.79 -13.77 17.45
N PHE A 521 6.70 -14.46 17.15
CA PHE A 521 6.47 -15.12 15.85
C PHE A 521 6.02 -14.15 14.75
N GLY A 522 5.96 -12.85 15.04
CA GLY A 522 5.61 -11.81 14.06
C GLY A 522 4.11 -11.53 13.94
N LEU A 523 3.26 -12.13 14.79
CA LEU A 523 1.83 -11.85 14.81
C LEU A 523 1.55 -10.51 15.50
N GLY A 524 0.49 -9.82 15.08
CA GLY A 524 0.15 -8.49 15.59
C GLY A 524 1.04 -7.37 15.04
N LYS A 525 1.80 -7.62 13.96
CA LYS A 525 2.71 -6.67 13.33
C LYS A 525 2.65 -6.80 11.81
N LYS A 526 2.89 -5.71 11.09
CA LYS A 526 3.09 -5.75 9.65
C LYS A 526 4.35 -6.55 9.30
N THR A 527 4.29 -7.30 8.21
CA THR A 527 5.42 -8.09 7.74
C THR A 527 6.52 -7.25 7.10
N GLY A 528 6.15 -6.07 6.59
CA GLY A 528 7.04 -5.15 5.88
C GLY A 528 7.24 -5.48 4.40
N ILE A 529 6.41 -6.35 3.83
CA ILE A 529 6.38 -6.61 2.38
C ILE A 529 6.07 -5.32 1.59
N GLU A 530 6.47 -5.25 0.32
CA GLU A 530 6.36 -4.04 -0.53
C GLU A 530 4.91 -3.65 -0.86
N ILE A 531 3.97 -4.59 -0.76
CA ILE A 531 2.55 -4.35 -1.03
C ILE A 531 1.76 -4.16 0.27
N PRO A 532 0.54 -3.60 0.25
CA PRO A 532 -0.28 -3.46 1.45
C PRO A 532 -0.49 -4.78 2.17
N ASP A 533 -0.22 -4.80 3.47
CA ASP A 533 -0.44 -5.92 4.36
C ASP A 533 -1.19 -5.52 5.63
N PHE A 534 -1.80 -6.50 6.26
CA PHE A 534 -2.50 -6.37 7.53
C PHE A 534 -1.58 -6.74 8.69
N GLU A 535 -1.59 -5.93 9.75
CA GLU A 535 -0.75 -6.16 10.94
C GLU A 535 -1.25 -7.31 11.82
N GLY A 536 -2.49 -7.76 11.61
CA GLY A 536 -3.12 -8.73 12.48
C GLY A 536 -3.76 -8.10 13.71
N ARG A 537 -4.43 -8.95 14.49
CA ARG A 537 -4.94 -8.61 15.82
C ARG A 537 -4.47 -9.66 16.81
N LEU A 538 -3.64 -9.25 17.73
CA LEU A 538 -3.15 -10.07 18.84
C LEU A 538 -3.28 -9.26 20.12
N GLU A 539 -4.12 -9.72 21.02
CA GLU A 539 -4.39 -9.06 22.30
C GLU A 539 -3.88 -9.94 23.46
N GLN A 540 -3.44 -9.30 24.53
CA GLN A 540 -3.19 -10.00 25.78
C GLN A 540 -4.51 -10.52 26.34
N PRO A 541 -4.59 -11.79 26.78
CA PRO A 541 -5.82 -12.32 27.34
C PRO A 541 -6.18 -11.63 28.65
N GLU A 542 -7.42 -11.18 28.78
CA GLU A 542 -7.91 -10.48 29.97
C GLU A 542 -8.55 -11.46 31.01
N SER A 543 -8.67 -12.73 30.67
CA SER A 543 -9.27 -13.76 31.51
C SER A 543 -8.72 -15.14 31.18
N VAL A 544 -8.85 -16.06 32.13
CA VAL A 544 -8.51 -17.47 31.92
C VAL A 544 -9.24 -18.08 30.71
N SER A 545 -10.51 -17.72 30.50
CA SER A 545 -11.29 -18.20 29.37
C SER A 545 -10.72 -17.67 28.04
N ALA A 546 -10.31 -16.41 28.01
CA ALA A 546 -9.66 -15.82 26.82
C ALA A 546 -8.32 -16.52 26.53
N ASN A 547 -7.52 -16.84 27.56
CA ASN A 547 -6.25 -17.55 27.37
C ASN A 547 -6.46 -19.00 26.88
N VAL A 548 -7.49 -19.68 27.40
CA VAL A 548 -7.89 -21.00 26.92
C VAL A 548 -8.33 -20.97 25.45
N GLN A 549 -9.10 -19.97 25.03
CA GLN A 549 -9.46 -19.81 23.61
C GLN A 549 -8.26 -19.47 22.73
N LEU A 550 -7.41 -18.55 23.19
CA LEU A 550 -6.18 -18.18 22.47
C LEU A 550 -5.27 -19.40 22.27
N SER A 551 -5.16 -20.30 23.25
CA SER A 551 -4.27 -21.47 23.19
C SER A 551 -4.56 -22.41 22.01
N ILE A 552 -5.74 -22.34 21.41
CA ILE A 552 -6.10 -23.08 20.19
C ILE A 552 -6.27 -22.18 18.97
N GLY A 553 -5.89 -20.90 19.07
CA GLY A 553 -5.95 -19.94 17.98
C GLY A 553 -7.35 -19.40 17.65
N GLN A 554 -8.19 -19.33 18.68
CA GLN A 554 -9.55 -18.78 18.65
C GLN A 554 -9.62 -17.46 19.46
N GLY A 555 -10.79 -16.90 19.61
CA GLY A 555 -11.02 -15.65 20.33
C GLY A 555 -10.80 -14.43 19.42
N THR A 556 -10.04 -13.43 19.90
CA THR A 556 -9.82 -12.16 19.17
C THR A 556 -8.65 -12.21 18.19
N LEU A 557 -7.91 -13.32 18.15
CA LEU A 557 -6.76 -13.50 17.27
C LEU A 557 -7.17 -13.42 15.78
N GLN A 558 -6.49 -12.56 15.03
CA GLN A 558 -6.66 -12.45 13.59
C GLN A 558 -5.29 -12.32 12.91
N VAL A 559 -5.09 -13.07 11.84
CA VAL A 559 -3.82 -13.14 11.11
C VAL A 559 -4.06 -13.13 9.59
N SER A 560 -3.03 -12.74 8.83
CA SER A 560 -3.01 -12.94 7.38
C SER A 560 -2.27 -14.23 7.01
N PRO A 561 -2.60 -14.86 5.85
CA PRO A 561 -1.85 -16.00 5.33
C PRO A 561 -0.35 -15.72 5.14
N LEU A 562 0.01 -14.50 4.82
CA LEU A 562 1.41 -14.06 4.70
C LEU A 562 2.16 -14.16 6.04
N GLN A 563 1.54 -13.70 7.14
CA GLN A 563 2.12 -13.86 8.48
C GLN A 563 2.30 -15.33 8.84
N VAL A 564 1.33 -16.17 8.47
CA VAL A 564 1.39 -17.62 8.72
C VAL A 564 2.54 -18.27 7.93
N ALA A 565 2.70 -17.94 6.66
CA ALA A 565 3.81 -18.43 5.85
C ALA A 565 5.17 -17.99 6.42
N ALA A 566 5.27 -16.73 6.88
CA ALA A 566 6.49 -16.18 7.45
C ALA A 566 6.92 -16.90 8.74
N PHE A 567 6.01 -17.10 9.71
CA PHE A 567 6.41 -17.79 10.93
C PHE A 567 6.67 -19.28 10.72
N VAL A 568 5.93 -19.93 9.81
CA VAL A 568 6.17 -21.35 9.49
C VAL A 568 7.50 -21.53 8.79
N ALA A 569 7.92 -20.57 7.95
CA ALA A 569 9.27 -20.52 7.39
C ALA A 569 10.32 -20.41 8.50
N ALA A 570 10.09 -19.54 9.48
CA ALA A 570 11.00 -19.36 10.60
C ALA A 570 11.11 -20.63 11.47
N VAL A 571 10.01 -21.35 11.70
CA VAL A 571 10.05 -22.66 12.36
C VAL A 571 10.91 -23.63 11.57
N GLY A 572 10.78 -23.65 10.23
CA GLY A 572 11.51 -24.58 9.37
C GLY A 572 12.99 -24.27 9.21
N ASN A 573 13.42 -23.01 9.32
CA ASN A 573 14.80 -22.57 9.06
C ASN A 573 15.68 -22.44 10.31
N GLY A 574 15.20 -22.86 11.46
CA GLY A 574 15.96 -22.78 12.72
C GLY A 574 15.70 -21.50 13.52
N GLY A 575 14.60 -20.78 13.24
CA GLY A 575 14.11 -19.69 14.07
C GLY A 575 14.32 -18.28 13.54
N THR A 576 14.84 -18.10 12.33
CA THR A 576 15.02 -16.76 11.74
C THR A 576 13.76 -16.33 11.02
N LEU A 577 13.14 -15.23 11.48
CA LEU A 577 12.02 -14.60 10.84
C LEU A 577 12.53 -13.61 9.78
N TYR A 578 12.40 -13.96 8.49
CA TYR A 578 12.77 -13.07 7.40
C TYR A 578 11.63 -12.14 7.03
N LYS A 579 11.99 -10.91 6.59
CA LYS A 579 11.05 -10.00 5.95
C LYS A 579 10.60 -10.63 4.61
N PRO A 580 9.29 -10.85 4.38
CA PRO A 580 8.80 -11.26 3.08
C PRO A 580 9.08 -10.19 2.01
N THR A 581 9.42 -10.62 0.80
CA THR A 581 9.59 -9.71 -0.34
C THR A 581 9.03 -10.31 -1.62
N VAL A 582 8.53 -9.45 -2.48
CA VAL A 582 8.12 -9.78 -3.86
C VAL A 582 9.01 -9.11 -4.91
N VAL A 583 10.05 -8.39 -4.48
CA VAL A 583 11.00 -7.72 -5.38
C VAL A 583 12.36 -8.39 -5.33
N GLU A 584 12.82 -8.88 -6.49
CA GLU A 584 14.15 -9.48 -6.64
C GLU A 584 15.20 -8.42 -6.99
N LYS A 585 14.94 -7.61 -8.00
CA LYS A 585 15.83 -6.52 -8.40
C LYS A 585 15.09 -5.46 -9.21
N ILE A 586 15.66 -4.27 -9.25
CA ILE A 586 15.16 -3.13 -10.05
C ILE A 586 16.29 -2.69 -10.99
N VAL A 587 16.04 -2.77 -12.30
CA VAL A 587 17.04 -2.53 -13.33
C VAL A 587 16.57 -1.41 -14.25
N PRO A 588 17.36 -0.32 -14.43
CA PRO A 588 17.06 0.71 -15.39
C PRO A 588 16.86 0.15 -16.81
N VAL A 589 15.90 0.72 -17.55
CA VAL A 589 15.55 0.24 -18.91
C VAL A 589 16.71 0.42 -19.91
N ASP A 590 17.63 1.35 -19.64
CA ASP A 590 18.84 1.57 -20.44
C ASP A 590 19.94 0.51 -20.23
N GLY A 591 19.70 -0.49 -19.36
CA GLY A 591 20.59 -1.61 -19.15
C GLY A 591 21.79 -1.31 -18.25
N THR A 592 21.75 -0.25 -17.47
CA THR A 592 22.76 0.05 -16.45
C THR A 592 22.69 -0.91 -15.27
N GLU A 593 23.59 -0.80 -14.31
CA GLU A 593 23.61 -1.64 -13.11
C GLU A 593 22.29 -1.53 -12.33
N PRO A 594 21.84 -2.62 -11.67
CA PRO A 594 20.64 -2.57 -10.84
C PRO A 594 20.72 -1.47 -9.78
N VAL A 595 19.61 -0.71 -9.63
CA VAL A 595 19.47 0.29 -8.55
C VAL A 595 19.02 -0.35 -7.23
N TYR A 596 18.55 -1.58 -7.29
CA TYR A 596 18.22 -2.42 -6.15
C TYR A 596 18.44 -3.89 -6.52
N GLU A 597 19.03 -4.65 -5.62
CA GLU A 597 19.14 -6.11 -5.69
C GLU A 597 18.84 -6.69 -4.30
N PHE A 598 18.03 -7.73 -4.29
CA PHE A 598 17.55 -8.34 -3.07
C PHE A 598 18.70 -8.99 -2.27
N THR A 599 18.68 -8.74 -0.98
CA THR A 599 19.42 -9.49 0.04
C THR A 599 18.47 -9.86 1.17
N PRO A 600 18.54 -11.09 1.73
CA PRO A 600 17.68 -11.48 2.83
C PRO A 600 17.78 -10.51 4.01
N VAL A 601 16.64 -10.07 4.51
CA VAL A 601 16.53 -9.17 5.66
C VAL A 601 15.91 -9.92 6.83
N GLU A 602 16.67 -10.06 7.92
CA GLU A 602 16.13 -10.61 9.16
C GLU A 602 15.18 -9.60 9.82
N ASN A 603 13.95 -10.04 10.08
CA ASN A 603 12.91 -9.27 10.77
C ASN A 603 12.77 -9.68 12.25
N GLY A 604 13.61 -10.57 12.72
CA GLY A 604 13.69 -11.06 14.08
C GLY A 604 14.04 -12.53 14.17
N LYS A 605 14.00 -13.05 15.41
CA LYS A 605 14.16 -14.48 15.72
C LYS A 605 13.02 -14.94 16.58
N LEU A 606 12.59 -16.19 16.38
CA LEU A 606 11.60 -16.81 17.23
C LEU A 606 12.13 -16.87 18.66
N PRO A 607 11.32 -16.52 19.66
CA PRO A 607 11.70 -16.61 21.07
C PRO A 607 11.60 -18.06 21.56
N VAL A 608 12.36 -18.95 20.94
CA VAL A 608 12.33 -20.41 21.20
C VAL A 608 13.75 -20.93 21.16
N THR A 609 14.11 -21.71 22.19
CA THR A 609 15.41 -22.38 22.25
C THR A 609 15.54 -23.43 21.13
N PRO A 610 16.76 -23.72 20.64
CA PRO A 610 16.97 -24.69 19.55
C PRO A 610 16.38 -26.07 19.86
N GLU A 611 16.50 -26.52 21.11
CA GLU A 611 15.99 -27.82 21.58
C GLU A 611 14.46 -27.88 21.54
N ASN A 612 13.78 -26.81 22.00
CA ASN A 612 12.32 -26.70 21.96
C ASN A 612 11.81 -26.54 20.53
N LEU A 613 12.54 -25.79 19.70
CA LEU A 613 12.21 -25.64 18.28
C LEU A 613 12.30 -26.98 17.55
N GLN A 614 13.34 -27.79 17.83
CA GLN A 614 13.46 -29.13 17.27
C GLN A 614 12.26 -30.01 17.69
N ALA A 615 11.83 -29.97 18.95
CA ALA A 615 10.67 -30.74 19.40
C ALA A 615 9.38 -30.34 18.65
N ILE A 616 9.22 -29.05 18.37
CA ILE A 616 8.10 -28.53 17.55
C ILE A 616 8.18 -29.05 16.11
N GLN A 617 9.37 -29.00 15.49
CA GLN A 617 9.60 -29.52 14.14
C GLN A 617 9.29 -31.02 14.06
N GLU A 618 9.74 -31.82 15.02
CA GLU A 618 9.45 -33.25 15.10
C GLU A 618 7.94 -33.50 15.21
N ALA A 619 7.23 -32.74 16.04
CA ALA A 619 5.78 -32.85 16.19
C ALA A 619 5.04 -32.48 14.88
N MET A 620 5.49 -31.45 14.15
CA MET A 620 4.94 -31.09 12.83
C MET A 620 5.21 -32.17 11.77
N VAL A 621 6.34 -32.87 11.81
CA VAL A 621 6.60 -34.04 10.96
C VAL A 621 5.66 -35.18 11.29
N MET A 622 5.34 -35.40 12.58
CA MET A 622 4.39 -36.43 13.00
C MET A 622 2.98 -36.17 12.45
N VAL A 623 2.53 -34.93 12.29
CA VAL A 623 1.21 -34.58 11.71
C VAL A 623 1.02 -35.20 10.31
N VAL A 624 2.08 -35.27 9.51
CA VAL A 624 2.05 -35.68 8.10
C VAL A 624 2.60 -37.11 7.86
N ARG A 625 3.37 -37.66 8.81
CA ARG A 625 4.02 -38.98 8.65
C ARG A 625 3.45 -40.06 9.56
N ASN A 626 3.02 -39.72 10.80
CA ASN A 626 2.48 -40.71 11.73
C ASN A 626 1.05 -41.11 11.31
N THR A 627 0.74 -42.39 11.39
CA THR A 627 -0.59 -42.91 11.01
C THR A 627 -1.76 -42.29 11.81
N ARG A 628 -1.49 -41.76 13.00
CA ARG A 628 -2.47 -41.01 13.85
C ARG A 628 -2.46 -39.52 13.56
N GLY A 629 -1.54 -39.01 12.72
CA GLY A 629 -1.43 -37.59 12.39
C GLY A 629 -2.62 -37.11 11.57
N THR A 630 -3.07 -35.89 11.81
CA THR A 630 -4.31 -35.34 11.22
C THR A 630 -4.27 -35.21 9.69
N ALA A 631 -3.08 -35.19 9.06
CA ALA A 631 -2.94 -35.09 7.61
C ALA A 631 -2.23 -36.28 6.96
N ALA A 632 -1.84 -37.30 7.72
CA ALA A 632 -0.98 -38.39 7.23
C ALA A 632 -1.55 -39.12 6.01
N TYR A 633 -2.85 -39.27 5.91
CA TYR A 633 -3.49 -39.96 4.79
C TYR A 633 -3.38 -39.18 3.47
N GLN A 634 -3.33 -37.83 3.53
CA GLN A 634 -3.18 -36.98 2.36
C GLN A 634 -1.77 -37.05 1.76
N PHE A 635 -0.76 -37.36 2.58
CA PHE A 635 0.65 -37.32 2.16
C PHE A 635 1.26 -38.72 1.95
N ARG A 636 0.43 -39.79 1.95
CA ARG A 636 0.90 -41.13 1.62
C ARG A 636 1.57 -41.17 0.24
N GLY A 637 2.75 -41.77 0.19
CA GLY A 637 3.52 -41.94 -1.04
C GLY A 637 4.21 -40.67 -1.53
N LEU A 638 4.15 -39.54 -0.78
CA LEU A 638 4.94 -38.37 -1.10
C LEU A 638 6.39 -38.60 -0.70
N SER A 639 7.30 -38.39 -1.66
CA SER A 639 8.76 -38.54 -1.46
C SER A 639 9.40 -37.29 -0.84
N VAL A 640 8.77 -36.13 -0.97
CA VAL A 640 9.24 -34.86 -0.42
C VAL A 640 9.15 -34.87 1.11
N ASN A 641 10.20 -34.41 1.78
CA ASN A 641 10.20 -34.24 3.22
C ASN A 641 9.44 -32.99 3.59
N ILE A 642 8.37 -33.16 4.36
CA ILE A 642 7.49 -32.08 4.78
C ILE A 642 7.20 -32.14 6.28
N ALA A 643 6.98 -30.99 6.87
CA ALA A 643 6.39 -30.79 8.18
C ALA A 643 5.20 -29.83 8.04
N GLY A 644 4.15 -30.03 8.83
CA GLY A 644 2.98 -29.17 8.67
C GLY A 644 1.97 -29.31 9.81
N LYS A 645 0.94 -28.49 9.77
CA LYS A 645 -0.16 -28.47 10.73
C LYS A 645 -1.47 -28.16 10.03
N THR A 646 -2.50 -28.98 10.28
CA THR A 646 -3.88 -28.70 9.91
C THR A 646 -4.50 -27.65 10.84
N GLY A 647 -5.35 -26.81 10.32
CA GLY A 647 -6.20 -25.91 11.08
C GLY A 647 -7.64 -25.96 10.62
N THR A 648 -8.53 -25.86 11.55
CA THR A 648 -9.95 -25.63 11.35
C THR A 648 -10.31 -24.50 12.28
N ALA A 649 -10.67 -23.35 11.71
CA ALA A 649 -10.99 -22.16 12.50
C ALA A 649 -12.49 -21.90 12.41
N GLU A 650 -13.15 -21.86 13.54
CA GLU A 650 -14.60 -21.62 13.61
C GLU A 650 -14.96 -20.26 13.00
N ASN A 651 -16.08 -20.24 12.29
CA ASN A 651 -16.69 -19.03 11.77
C ASN A 651 -18.16 -18.96 12.21
N PRO A 652 -18.52 -17.98 13.07
CA PRO A 652 -19.90 -17.83 13.52
C PRO A 652 -20.93 -17.62 12.40
N ALA A 653 -20.48 -17.17 11.22
CA ALA A 653 -21.34 -16.84 10.10
C ALA A 653 -21.50 -17.97 9.06
N GLY A 654 -20.81 -19.11 9.22
CA GLY A 654 -20.87 -20.21 8.25
C GLY A 654 -20.01 -21.42 8.65
N ASP A 655 -19.63 -22.22 7.64
CA ASP A 655 -18.70 -23.31 7.84
C ASP A 655 -17.32 -22.81 8.28
N SER A 656 -16.56 -23.68 8.95
CA SER A 656 -15.20 -23.35 9.41
C SER A 656 -14.26 -23.01 8.26
N HIS A 657 -13.27 -22.17 8.51
CA HIS A 657 -12.16 -21.93 7.58
C HIS A 657 -11.17 -23.10 7.63
N ALA A 658 -10.82 -23.62 6.45
CA ALA A 658 -9.85 -24.71 6.32
C ALA A 658 -8.43 -24.18 6.15
N TRP A 659 -7.52 -24.51 7.10
CA TRP A 659 -6.12 -24.14 7.07
C TRP A 659 -5.19 -25.33 6.90
N PHE A 660 -4.12 -25.13 6.16
CA PHE A 660 -2.92 -25.95 6.25
C PHE A 660 -1.69 -25.05 6.13
N ALA A 661 -0.74 -25.20 7.05
CA ALA A 661 0.53 -24.50 7.00
C ALA A 661 1.68 -25.48 7.29
N GLY A 662 2.77 -25.34 6.52
CA GLY A 662 3.89 -26.26 6.62
C GLY A 662 5.06 -25.82 5.76
N TYR A 663 6.11 -26.63 5.77
CA TYR A 663 7.34 -26.36 5.02
C TYR A 663 7.97 -27.66 4.51
N THR A 664 8.84 -27.53 3.51
CA THR A 664 9.73 -28.61 3.03
C THR A 664 11.11 -28.52 3.70
N PHE A 665 11.79 -29.65 3.79
CA PHE A 665 13.16 -29.73 4.33
C PHE A 665 13.97 -30.86 3.64
N ASN A 666 14.13 -30.69 2.33
CA ASN A 666 14.84 -31.66 1.49
C ASN A 666 16.33 -31.33 1.34
N GLU A 667 16.70 -30.05 1.57
CA GLU A 667 18.09 -29.57 1.43
C GLU A 667 18.69 -29.87 0.04
N ASP A 668 17.85 -29.80 -1.01
CA ASP A 668 18.28 -29.99 -2.39
C ASP A 668 18.96 -28.69 -2.88
N PRO A 669 20.22 -28.71 -3.28
CA PRO A 669 20.93 -27.52 -3.73
C PRO A 669 20.33 -26.89 -5.01
N ASN A 670 19.52 -27.65 -5.76
CA ASN A 670 18.91 -27.18 -7.00
C ASN A 670 17.46 -26.68 -6.83
N ARG A 671 16.88 -26.86 -5.65
CA ARG A 671 15.49 -26.46 -5.37
C ARG A 671 15.39 -25.90 -3.96
N PRO A 672 14.94 -24.64 -3.81
CA PRO A 672 14.80 -24.07 -2.50
C PRO A 672 13.72 -24.81 -1.67
N ASP A 673 13.99 -24.98 -0.39
CA ASP A 673 12.94 -25.38 0.53
C ASP A 673 11.96 -24.22 0.74
N ILE A 674 10.67 -24.56 0.76
CA ILE A 674 9.58 -23.60 0.80
C ILE A 674 8.75 -23.74 2.07
N ALA A 675 8.16 -22.64 2.50
CA ALA A 675 7.06 -22.60 3.46
C ALA A 675 5.77 -22.19 2.74
N VAL A 676 4.67 -22.82 3.11
CA VAL A 676 3.37 -22.62 2.46
C VAL A 676 2.29 -22.44 3.50
N ALA A 677 1.46 -21.41 3.33
CA ALA A 677 0.23 -21.22 4.08
C ALA A 677 -0.96 -21.21 3.13
N ILE A 678 -1.98 -21.99 3.44
CA ILE A 678 -3.21 -22.12 2.65
C ILE A 678 -4.41 -21.89 3.57
N ILE A 679 -5.31 -21.04 3.11
CA ILE A 679 -6.64 -20.88 3.71
C ILE A 679 -7.72 -21.03 2.63
N LEU A 680 -8.80 -21.70 3.00
CA LEU A 680 -10.05 -21.69 2.25
C LEU A 680 -11.16 -21.21 3.18
N GLU A 681 -11.87 -20.18 2.75
CA GLU A 681 -12.98 -19.61 3.51
C GLU A 681 -14.19 -20.54 3.50
N ASN A 682 -14.77 -20.81 4.67
CA ASN A 682 -16.02 -21.56 4.83
C ASN A 682 -16.00 -22.92 4.09
N ALA A 683 -14.87 -23.61 4.14
CA ALA A 683 -14.63 -24.83 3.38
C ALA A 683 -14.57 -26.10 4.27
N GLY A 684 -14.76 -25.98 5.58
CA GLY A 684 -14.75 -27.09 6.53
C GLY A 684 -13.36 -27.43 7.04
N GLU A 685 -12.95 -28.70 6.91
CA GLU A 685 -11.74 -29.22 7.57
C GLU A 685 -10.45 -28.97 6.79
N GLY A 686 -9.43 -28.49 7.47
CA GLY A 686 -8.12 -28.23 6.88
C GLY A 686 -7.44 -29.50 6.34
N SER A 687 -7.68 -30.67 6.99
CA SER A 687 -7.17 -31.96 6.53
C SER A 687 -7.76 -32.39 5.18
N ASP A 688 -9.01 -32.04 4.91
CA ASP A 688 -9.75 -32.49 3.74
C ASP A 688 -9.66 -31.54 2.57
N MET A 689 -9.54 -30.25 2.85
CA MET A 689 -9.62 -29.19 1.86
C MET A 689 -8.26 -28.51 1.59
N ALA A 690 -7.53 -28.08 2.62
CA ALA A 690 -6.29 -27.32 2.46
C ALA A 690 -5.05 -28.23 2.30
N ALA A 691 -4.98 -29.37 2.99
CA ALA A 691 -3.86 -30.30 2.89
C ALA A 691 -3.69 -30.91 1.49
N PRO A 692 -4.73 -31.27 0.72
CA PRO A 692 -4.60 -31.70 -0.67
C PRO A 692 -4.00 -30.62 -1.58
N LEU A 693 -4.32 -29.34 -1.34
CA LEU A 693 -3.72 -28.22 -2.09
C LEU A 693 -2.24 -28.07 -1.74
N PHE A 694 -1.88 -28.16 -0.46
CA PHE A 694 -0.47 -28.15 -0.05
C PHE A 694 0.33 -29.27 -0.75
N ARG A 695 -0.23 -30.49 -0.82
CA ARG A 695 0.39 -31.60 -1.54
C ARG A 695 0.67 -31.30 -3.02
N ARG A 696 -0.14 -30.45 -3.65
CA ARG A 696 0.07 -30.06 -5.07
C ARG A 696 1.13 -29.00 -5.23
N VAL A 697 1.39 -28.21 -4.17
CA VAL A 697 2.44 -27.17 -4.16
C VAL A 697 3.82 -27.80 -4.05
N VAL A 698 3.96 -28.82 -3.20
CA VAL A 698 5.23 -29.50 -2.91
C VAL A 698 5.46 -30.73 -3.78
#